data_98d5e93740d22a46747485b0743373b5
#
_entry.id   98d5e93740d22a46747485b0743373b5
#
_cell.length_a   1.000
_cell.length_b   1.000
_cell.length_c   1.000
_cell.angle_alpha   90.00
_cell.angle_beta   90.00
_cell.angle_gamma   90.00
#
_symmetry.space_group_name_H-M   'P 1'
#
loop_
_entity.id
_entity.type
_entity.pdbx_description
1 polymer ?
#
loop_
_entity_poly.entity_id
_entity_poly.type
_entity_poly.pdbx_seq_one_letter_code
_entity_poly.pdbx_strand_id
1 'polypeptide(L)'
;MQSKGFIKLIAVLLALACVYQLSFTFKTRGVEKQAAAYAAQFPLDQQGEAEQHYLDSVQNLPVYNLGFRKFTYKECKEKELNLGLDLKGGMNVMLEVQVEDVVKALAGDSQNDPAFIEAIGVANEAMKQGSSTDYISDFVKAYSRLSNGRPIAELFVSPDRKDITLESSDADVEKILKKETEAAIGASFNVLRSRIDHFGVTQPNILRLPNSHRILVELPGVKEPQRVRDLLQGTASLEFWTTYDANEIFPALSAADKLIKAELAQAPAAAPETAAAEAAVAAGTPAAEAEGLIAEVGAADSTATAETAVQEGNFDHSQNPLFAVLNPRFAGGASIGAAYKADMAAVNEYLAQPAVRELFPADIMFKWDVKGDDKIDGRFYLYAIKVSTPDGKAPLDGSVVTEATEQYAQRGATAEVSMTMNAEGTQEWSRMTGENIGKCIAIVLDGYVYSAPRVNSKIDKGQSQITGDFTIQEAKDLANVLNSGKVPAPAKIIQDTVVGPSLGQESINAGMISFVIAFILVLLYMGLFYKTAGWMSDVALLTNVFLLMGVLVSFGAVLTLPGIAGIVLTMGMAVDANVIIYERIKEELRGGKGLSLAIKDGFSKAYSAIIDGNLTTIITGIVLFIFGNGPVQGFATTLIIGIITSFFCAIFITRLLIEWIVGKWGHITFSRRWSENFLNNTRVDFIAKRKLAYGIAVALMVLSCVSFFARGLNLGAEFTGGRAYVIRFDKPVSAEEVRQNVEKAFSQFADADASSISSEVKQYGKENQMRIVTQYRYDDTSDEATSEVEQIIYDALKPLYSYDITFEQFRNTQTDANGILTADKIGPSIAKDMTWNAIYSVLFSLIAIGLYITFRFKRWQWASGATAALAFNALLIIGIFSMFYGLLPFNLEVNQAFIAAILTIIGYAINDTVVVFDRIREYLGLYPKRNLKETVNNAINSTLSRTINTSGTTLVTLLAIFFFGGETIRGFIFALIIGVVVGTAATIFLATPIAYDLMTKRAKTDVEK
;
A
#
# COMPACT_ATOMS: atom_id res chain seq x y z
N MET A 1 25.35 10.89 -39.11
CA MET A 1 25.67 10.15 -37.86
C MET A 1 27.17 9.85 -37.85
N GLN A 2 27.90 10.64 -37.14
CA GLN A 2 29.36 10.67 -37.21
C GLN A 2 30.09 9.59 -36.36
N SER A 3 29.41 8.74 -35.58
CA SER A 3 30.11 7.72 -34.79
C SER A 3 29.29 6.45 -34.58
N LYS A 4 29.22 5.58 -35.61
CA LYS A 4 28.70 4.20 -35.46
C LYS A 4 29.44 3.44 -34.35
N GLY A 5 30.74 3.70 -34.15
CA GLY A 5 31.55 3.14 -33.07
C GLY A 5 31.05 3.55 -31.68
N PHE A 6 30.68 4.80 -31.48
CA PHE A 6 30.20 5.30 -30.21
C PHE A 6 28.87 4.67 -29.79
N ILE A 7 27.92 4.50 -30.73
CA ILE A 7 26.61 3.84 -30.44
C ILE A 7 26.83 2.37 -30.10
N LYS A 8 27.72 1.64 -30.82
CA LYS A 8 28.08 0.27 -30.51
C LYS A 8 28.70 0.16 -29.12
N LEU A 9 29.62 1.08 -28.78
CA LEU A 9 30.25 1.13 -27.47
C LEU A 9 29.22 1.31 -26.36
N ILE A 10 28.30 2.29 -26.49
CA ILE A 10 27.21 2.54 -25.52
C ILE A 10 26.33 1.29 -25.37
N ALA A 11 25.90 0.69 -26.49
CA ALA A 11 25.06 -0.51 -26.45
C ALA A 11 25.75 -1.68 -25.72
N VAL A 12 27.06 -1.90 -25.96
CA VAL A 12 27.82 -2.94 -25.27
C VAL A 12 28.00 -2.63 -23.79
N LEU A 13 28.33 -1.37 -23.43
CA LEU A 13 28.50 -0.99 -22.02
C LEU A 13 27.17 -1.12 -21.25
N LEU A 14 26.06 -0.71 -21.86
CA LEU A 14 24.73 -0.85 -21.27
C LEU A 14 24.35 -2.32 -21.10
N ALA A 15 24.63 -3.17 -22.11
CA ALA A 15 24.39 -4.60 -22.02
C ALA A 15 25.22 -5.25 -20.92
N LEU A 16 26.48 -4.89 -20.77
CA LEU A 16 27.36 -5.39 -19.70
C LEU A 16 26.86 -4.96 -18.32
N ALA A 17 26.40 -3.71 -18.17
CA ALA A 17 25.81 -3.22 -16.93
C ALA A 17 24.52 -4.01 -16.58
N CYS A 18 23.67 -4.28 -17.57
CA CYS A 18 22.47 -5.08 -17.36
C CYS A 18 22.78 -6.53 -16.98
N VAL A 19 23.77 -7.17 -17.64
CA VAL A 19 24.23 -8.53 -17.28
C VAL A 19 24.74 -8.56 -15.84
N TYR A 20 25.57 -7.59 -15.48
CA TYR A 20 26.09 -7.46 -14.11
C TYR A 20 24.96 -7.37 -13.10
N GLN A 21 24.00 -6.48 -13.33
CA GLN A 21 22.90 -6.23 -12.38
C GLN A 21 21.94 -7.45 -12.28
N LEU A 22 21.56 -8.04 -13.42
CA LEU A 22 20.68 -9.22 -13.43
C LEU A 22 21.33 -10.47 -12.83
N SER A 23 22.67 -10.55 -12.83
CA SER A 23 23.37 -11.71 -12.27
C SER A 23 23.11 -11.92 -10.78
N PHE A 24 22.86 -10.87 -10.02
CA PHE A 24 22.52 -10.95 -8.59
C PHE A 24 21.20 -11.69 -8.38
N THR A 25 20.17 -11.38 -9.16
CA THR A 25 18.85 -12.06 -9.10
C THR A 25 18.94 -13.57 -9.35
N PHE A 26 19.83 -14.00 -10.27
CA PHE A 26 20.03 -15.44 -10.50
C PHE A 26 20.75 -16.12 -9.33
N LYS A 27 21.64 -15.43 -8.66
CA LYS A 27 22.38 -15.98 -7.50
C LYS A 27 21.49 -16.09 -6.27
N THR A 28 20.71 -15.07 -5.94
CA THR A 28 19.77 -15.09 -4.81
C THR A 28 18.73 -16.19 -4.97
N ARG A 29 18.11 -16.32 -6.16
CA ARG A 29 17.18 -17.44 -6.45
C ARG A 29 17.82 -18.82 -6.31
N GLY A 30 19.12 -18.94 -6.58
CA GLY A 30 19.87 -20.18 -6.36
C GLY A 30 19.96 -20.56 -4.88
N VAL A 31 20.23 -19.59 -4.02
CA VAL A 31 20.29 -19.76 -2.57
C VAL A 31 18.90 -20.07 -1.99
N GLU A 32 17.87 -19.33 -2.44
CA GLU A 32 16.47 -19.56 -2.00
C GLU A 32 15.96 -20.96 -2.37
N LYS A 33 16.31 -21.48 -3.54
CA LYS A 33 16.01 -22.88 -3.89
C LYS A 33 16.71 -23.90 -2.98
N GLN A 34 17.90 -23.60 -2.53
CA GLN A 34 18.60 -24.45 -1.57
C GLN A 34 17.95 -24.39 -0.20
N ALA A 35 17.52 -23.22 0.25
CA ALA A 35 16.77 -23.03 1.47
C ALA A 35 15.42 -23.79 1.45
N ALA A 36 14.66 -23.68 0.37
CA ALA A 36 13.42 -24.43 0.20
C ALA A 36 13.63 -25.95 0.16
N ALA A 37 14.70 -26.43 -0.47
CA ALA A 37 15.06 -27.85 -0.47
C ALA A 37 15.48 -28.35 0.92
N TYR A 38 16.11 -27.49 1.72
CA TYR A 38 16.41 -27.79 3.12
C TYR A 38 15.14 -27.84 3.96
N ALA A 39 14.27 -26.84 3.82
CA ALA A 39 13.00 -26.77 4.53
C ALA A 39 12.07 -27.95 4.21
N ALA A 40 12.06 -28.46 2.98
CA ALA A 40 11.27 -29.62 2.58
C ALA A 40 11.59 -30.92 3.36
N GLN A 41 12.68 -30.96 4.14
CA GLN A 41 13.03 -32.09 5.00
C GLN A 41 12.30 -32.07 6.34
N PHE A 42 11.63 -30.96 6.68
CA PHE A 42 10.89 -30.75 7.92
C PHE A 42 9.37 -30.94 7.73
N PRO A 43 8.60 -31.18 8.81
CA PRO A 43 7.15 -31.18 8.77
C PRO A 43 6.58 -29.87 8.22
N LEU A 44 5.40 -29.91 7.61
CA LEU A 44 4.77 -28.75 6.92
C LEU A 44 4.62 -27.52 7.82
N ASP A 45 4.35 -27.70 9.09
CA ASP A 45 4.23 -26.65 10.11
C ASP A 45 5.56 -25.96 10.45
N GLN A 46 6.70 -26.63 10.27
CA GLN A 46 8.02 -26.14 10.59
C GLN A 46 8.83 -25.68 9.36
N GLN A 47 8.34 -25.93 8.15
CA GLN A 47 9.08 -25.61 6.92
C GLN A 47 9.40 -24.11 6.81
N GLY A 48 8.47 -23.24 7.19
CA GLY A 48 8.68 -21.80 7.15
C GLY A 48 9.80 -21.30 8.05
N GLU A 49 9.87 -21.83 9.27
CA GLU A 49 10.93 -21.51 10.23
C GLU A 49 12.29 -22.10 9.81
N ALA A 50 12.29 -23.33 9.31
CA ALA A 50 13.51 -24.00 8.82
C ALA A 50 14.12 -23.25 7.61
N GLU A 51 13.28 -22.75 6.67
CA GLU A 51 13.71 -21.93 5.55
C GLU A 51 14.35 -20.62 6.02
N GLN A 52 13.67 -19.94 6.94
CA GLN A 52 14.15 -18.68 7.49
C GLN A 52 15.50 -18.88 8.22
N HIS A 53 15.57 -19.89 9.09
CA HIS A 53 16.81 -20.22 9.81
C HIS A 53 17.97 -20.53 8.86
N TYR A 54 17.72 -21.23 7.75
CA TYR A 54 18.75 -21.45 6.71
C TYR A 54 19.21 -20.13 6.08
N LEU A 55 18.28 -19.27 5.68
CA LEU A 55 18.61 -17.98 5.05
C LEU A 55 19.37 -17.07 6.00
N ASP A 56 19.01 -17.03 7.26
CA ASP A 56 19.72 -16.25 8.30
C ASP A 56 21.16 -16.77 8.49
N SER A 57 21.35 -18.10 8.47
CA SER A 57 22.68 -18.71 8.60
C SER A 57 23.63 -18.34 7.45
N VAL A 58 23.11 -18.13 6.23
CA VAL A 58 23.92 -17.78 5.06
C VAL A 58 23.96 -16.28 4.77
N GLN A 59 23.26 -15.45 5.54
CA GLN A 59 23.08 -14.02 5.30
C GLN A 59 24.39 -13.27 5.10
N ASN A 60 25.39 -13.55 5.94
CA ASN A 60 26.70 -12.92 5.91
C ASN A 60 27.75 -13.74 5.18
N LEU A 61 27.39 -14.92 4.63
CA LEU A 61 28.33 -15.76 3.88
C LEU A 61 28.50 -15.26 2.43
N PRO A 62 29.71 -15.33 1.84
CA PRO A 62 29.94 -14.94 0.46
C PRO A 62 29.36 -15.99 -0.50
N VAL A 63 28.24 -15.66 -1.16
CA VAL A 63 27.53 -16.54 -2.08
C VAL A 63 27.83 -16.26 -3.57
N TYR A 64 28.37 -15.07 -3.87
CA TYR A 64 28.68 -14.67 -5.23
C TYR A 64 30.11 -14.10 -5.35
N ASN A 65 30.94 -14.72 -6.21
CA ASN A 65 32.30 -14.31 -6.47
C ASN A 65 32.48 -13.87 -7.92
N LEU A 66 32.78 -12.59 -8.15
CA LEU A 66 33.07 -12.00 -9.46
C LEU A 66 34.57 -11.91 -9.79
N GLY A 67 35.42 -12.53 -8.99
CA GLY A 67 36.89 -12.51 -9.16
C GLY A 67 37.54 -11.29 -8.49
N PHE A 68 37.03 -10.09 -8.71
CA PHE A 68 37.54 -8.86 -8.09
C PHE A 68 36.84 -8.52 -6.75
N ARG A 69 35.63 -9.03 -6.49
CA ARG A 69 34.87 -8.84 -5.26
C ARG A 69 33.96 -10.05 -4.97
N LYS A 70 33.88 -10.41 -3.71
CA LYS A 70 32.92 -11.39 -3.19
C LYS A 70 31.75 -10.64 -2.56
N PHE A 71 30.53 -11.09 -2.84
CA PHE A 71 29.30 -10.53 -2.31
C PHE A 71 28.63 -11.52 -1.38
N THR A 72 28.15 -11.04 -0.22
CA THR A 72 27.37 -11.83 0.72
C THR A 72 25.96 -12.06 0.18
N TYR A 73 25.18 -12.97 0.80
CA TYR A 73 23.78 -13.17 0.42
C TYR A 73 22.98 -11.88 0.62
N LYS A 74 23.18 -11.17 1.74
CA LYS A 74 22.55 -9.87 2.01
C LYS A 74 22.84 -8.85 0.91
N GLU A 75 24.10 -8.64 0.53
CA GLU A 75 24.47 -7.71 -0.55
C GLU A 75 23.89 -8.12 -1.92
N CYS A 76 23.76 -9.42 -2.19
CA CYS A 76 23.10 -9.91 -3.42
C CYS A 76 21.60 -9.65 -3.38
N LYS A 77 20.98 -9.84 -2.22
CA LYS A 77 19.55 -9.63 -1.99
C LYS A 77 19.14 -8.17 -2.16
N GLU A 78 19.95 -7.24 -1.69
CA GLU A 78 19.75 -5.79 -1.87
C GLU A 78 19.81 -5.34 -3.34
N LYS A 79 20.44 -6.13 -4.22
CA LYS A 79 20.63 -5.83 -5.64
C LYS A 79 19.80 -6.69 -6.58
N GLU A 80 18.96 -7.56 -6.08
CA GLU A 80 18.08 -8.38 -6.91
C GLU A 80 16.90 -7.59 -7.49
N LEU A 81 16.12 -8.22 -8.36
CA LEU A 81 14.85 -7.67 -8.85
C LEU A 81 13.82 -7.66 -7.72
N ASN A 82 13.36 -6.48 -7.34
CA ASN A 82 12.34 -6.30 -6.32
C ASN A 82 10.97 -6.71 -6.85
N LEU A 83 10.32 -7.65 -6.17
CA LEU A 83 8.93 -8.04 -6.46
C LEU A 83 8.00 -7.32 -5.51
N GLY A 84 6.93 -6.74 -6.05
CA GLY A 84 5.91 -6.06 -5.27
C GLY A 84 5.03 -7.01 -4.46
N LEU A 85 4.21 -6.41 -3.63
CA LEU A 85 3.26 -7.08 -2.76
C LEU A 85 2.33 -8.03 -3.50
N ASP A 86 1.82 -7.61 -4.65
CA ASP A 86 0.90 -8.39 -5.50
C ASP A 86 1.51 -9.69 -6.03
N LEU A 87 2.86 -9.78 -6.05
CA LEU A 87 3.59 -10.93 -6.57
C LEU A 87 4.17 -11.80 -5.45
N LYS A 88 4.72 -11.20 -4.41
CA LYS A 88 5.40 -11.92 -3.33
C LYS A 88 4.49 -12.21 -2.13
N GLY A 89 3.33 -11.55 -2.07
CA GLY A 89 2.54 -11.44 -0.87
C GLY A 89 3.19 -10.49 0.15
N GLY A 90 2.59 -10.31 1.30
CA GLY A 90 3.09 -9.46 2.37
C GLY A 90 2.09 -8.38 2.79
N MET A 91 2.59 -7.22 3.22
CA MET A 91 1.77 -6.17 3.80
C MET A 91 2.14 -4.78 3.27
N ASN A 92 1.12 -3.96 3.04
CA ASN A 92 1.25 -2.53 2.72
C ASN A 92 0.48 -1.72 3.76
N VAL A 93 1.15 -0.79 4.41
CA VAL A 93 0.57 0.04 5.46
C VAL A 93 0.76 1.51 5.13
N MET A 94 -0.31 2.30 5.21
CA MET A 94 -0.20 3.75 5.19
C MET A 94 -0.42 4.28 6.60
N LEU A 95 0.59 4.96 7.09
CA LEU A 95 0.61 5.61 8.41
C LEU A 95 0.33 7.09 8.25
N GLU A 96 -0.51 7.64 9.11
CA GLU A 96 -0.72 9.08 9.24
C GLU A 96 -0.15 9.53 10.58
N VAL A 97 0.81 10.45 10.53
CA VAL A 97 1.41 11.03 11.73
C VAL A 97 0.40 11.99 12.38
N GLN A 98 0.12 11.78 13.65
CA GLN A 98 -0.87 12.57 14.40
C GLN A 98 -0.34 13.98 14.70
N VAL A 99 -0.67 14.93 13.83
CA VAL A 99 -0.27 16.34 13.98
C VAL A 99 -0.87 16.96 15.24
N GLU A 100 -2.05 16.52 15.63
CA GLU A 100 -2.70 16.91 16.88
C GLU A 100 -1.79 16.73 18.10
N ASP A 101 -1.16 15.55 18.20
CA ASP A 101 -0.30 15.23 19.34
C ASP A 101 0.99 16.06 19.33
N VAL A 102 1.49 16.42 18.15
CA VAL A 102 2.61 17.36 18.03
C VAL A 102 2.21 18.73 18.55
N VAL A 103 1.04 19.25 18.16
CA VAL A 103 0.52 20.54 18.62
C VAL A 103 0.27 20.54 20.12
N LYS A 104 -0.30 19.46 20.67
CA LYS A 104 -0.47 19.28 22.13
C LYS A 104 0.85 19.26 22.88
N ALA A 105 1.82 18.51 22.38
CA ALA A 105 3.17 18.44 22.97
C ALA A 105 3.87 19.81 22.94
N LEU A 106 3.65 20.60 21.90
CA LEU A 106 4.19 21.94 21.78
C LEU A 106 3.50 22.95 22.69
N ALA A 107 2.22 22.79 22.99
CA ALA A 107 1.45 23.63 23.90
C ALA A 107 1.77 23.37 25.40
N GLY A 108 2.29 22.19 25.72
CA GLY A 108 2.64 21.83 27.12
C GLY A 108 1.45 21.96 28.06
N ASP A 109 1.60 22.74 29.12
CA ASP A 109 0.53 22.94 30.14
C ASP A 109 -0.70 23.67 29.57
N SER A 110 -0.54 24.44 28.50
CA SER A 110 -1.65 25.16 27.84
C SER A 110 -2.61 24.25 27.06
N GLN A 111 -2.30 22.95 26.92
CA GLN A 111 -3.21 21.97 26.28
C GLN A 111 -4.57 21.83 26.98
N ASN A 112 -4.70 22.25 28.25
CA ASN A 112 -5.95 22.20 29.00
C ASN A 112 -6.81 23.47 28.85
N ASP A 113 -6.40 24.46 28.05
CA ASP A 113 -7.21 25.65 27.76
C ASP A 113 -8.48 25.24 27.00
N PRO A 114 -9.68 25.65 27.45
CA PRO A 114 -10.92 25.26 26.77
C PRO A 114 -10.97 25.66 25.28
N ALA A 115 -10.46 26.85 24.94
CA ALA A 115 -10.42 27.32 23.56
C ALA A 115 -9.43 26.51 22.69
N PHE A 116 -8.34 26.03 23.31
CA PHE A 116 -7.40 25.12 22.66
C PHE A 116 -8.06 23.77 22.34
N ILE A 117 -8.75 23.15 23.30
CA ILE A 117 -9.42 21.86 23.12
C ILE A 117 -10.51 21.96 22.04
N GLU A 118 -11.30 23.02 22.05
CA GLU A 118 -12.37 23.23 21.05
C GLU A 118 -11.76 23.49 19.67
N ALA A 119 -10.67 24.26 19.56
CA ALA A 119 -9.96 24.52 18.30
C ALA A 119 -9.35 23.24 17.72
N ILE A 120 -8.78 22.37 18.53
CA ILE A 120 -8.33 21.02 18.15
C ILE A 120 -9.51 20.20 17.60
N GLY A 121 -10.66 20.20 18.28
CA GLY A 121 -11.87 19.51 17.81
C GLY A 121 -12.32 19.96 16.42
N VAL A 122 -12.37 21.28 16.18
CA VAL A 122 -12.74 21.86 14.88
C VAL A 122 -11.72 21.48 13.79
N ALA A 123 -10.43 21.52 14.10
CA ALA A 123 -9.40 21.11 13.13
C ALA A 123 -9.50 19.61 12.77
N ASN A 124 -9.76 18.76 13.77
CA ASN A 124 -9.98 17.33 13.58
C ASN A 124 -11.20 17.03 12.70
N GLU A 125 -12.31 17.73 12.91
CA GLU A 125 -13.53 17.59 12.10
C GLU A 125 -13.26 18.04 10.65
N ALA A 126 -12.57 19.16 10.45
CA ALA A 126 -12.20 19.65 9.12
C ALA A 126 -11.36 18.63 8.34
N MET A 127 -10.40 17.97 9.02
CA MET A 127 -9.60 16.90 8.43
C MET A 127 -10.43 15.65 8.12
N LYS A 128 -11.30 15.19 9.04
CA LYS A 128 -12.19 14.03 8.82
C LYS A 128 -13.14 14.25 7.65
N GLN A 129 -13.69 15.46 7.51
CA GLN A 129 -14.57 15.81 6.39
C GLN A 129 -13.80 16.04 5.09
N GLY A 130 -12.45 16.05 5.13
CA GLY A 130 -11.58 16.33 3.98
C GLY A 130 -11.85 17.71 3.37
N SER A 131 -12.26 18.67 4.20
CA SER A 131 -12.48 20.06 3.79
C SER A 131 -11.20 20.87 3.74
N SER A 132 -10.12 20.37 4.35
CA SER A 132 -8.79 20.98 4.38
C SER A 132 -7.69 19.91 4.37
N THR A 133 -6.50 20.31 3.89
CA THR A 133 -5.28 19.50 3.90
C THR A 133 -4.21 20.10 4.84
N ASP A 134 -4.48 21.20 5.51
CA ASP A 134 -3.54 21.94 6.36
C ASP A 134 -4.09 22.11 7.79
N TYR A 135 -3.84 21.07 8.58
CA TYR A 135 -4.28 20.99 9.97
C TYR A 135 -3.87 22.21 10.81
N ILE A 136 -2.62 22.68 10.67
CA ILE A 136 -2.10 23.82 11.46
C ILE A 136 -2.86 25.11 11.10
N SER A 137 -3.07 25.38 9.83
CA SER A 137 -3.84 26.57 9.41
C SER A 137 -5.28 26.53 9.91
N ASP A 138 -5.92 25.36 9.94
CA ASP A 138 -7.28 25.22 10.43
C ASP A 138 -7.35 25.38 11.95
N PHE A 139 -6.40 24.82 12.68
CA PHE A 139 -6.26 25.01 14.11
C PHE A 139 -6.06 26.48 14.47
N VAL A 140 -5.12 27.17 13.79
CA VAL A 140 -4.86 28.62 14.04
C VAL A 140 -6.11 29.46 13.79
N LYS A 141 -6.81 29.22 12.67
CA LYS A 141 -8.08 29.93 12.35
C LYS A 141 -9.19 29.62 13.37
N ALA A 142 -9.30 28.38 13.81
CA ALA A 142 -10.29 27.99 14.80
C ALA A 142 -10.00 28.66 16.14
N TYR A 143 -8.77 28.62 16.60
CA TYR A 143 -8.34 29.25 17.85
C TYR A 143 -8.54 30.77 17.83
N SER A 144 -8.16 31.47 16.75
CA SER A 144 -8.39 32.92 16.62
C SER A 144 -9.87 33.32 16.71
N ARG A 145 -10.77 32.42 16.31
CA ARG A 145 -12.24 32.65 16.46
C ARG A 145 -12.74 32.37 17.87
N LEU A 146 -12.23 31.33 18.52
CA LEU A 146 -12.72 30.82 19.80
C LEU A 146 -12.10 31.52 21.01
N SER A 147 -10.88 32.06 20.86
CA SER A 147 -10.12 32.67 21.95
C SER A 147 -10.53 34.09 22.32
N ASN A 148 -11.59 34.66 21.70
CA ASN A 148 -12.02 36.06 21.92
C ASN A 148 -10.89 37.09 21.74
N GLY A 149 -9.96 36.85 20.79
CA GLY A 149 -8.90 37.77 20.46
C GLY A 149 -7.61 37.62 21.27
N ARG A 150 -7.46 36.57 22.07
CA ARG A 150 -6.15 36.21 22.68
C ARG A 150 -5.20 35.73 21.58
N PRO A 151 -3.94 36.26 21.56
CA PRO A 151 -2.93 35.84 20.60
C PRO A 151 -2.57 34.37 20.82
N ILE A 152 -2.41 33.62 19.71
CA ILE A 152 -2.06 32.18 19.75
C ILE A 152 -0.66 31.96 20.38
N ALA A 153 0.20 32.98 20.36
CA ALA A 153 1.52 32.92 20.95
C ALA A 153 1.49 32.57 22.46
N GLU A 154 0.44 32.99 23.20
CA GLU A 154 0.29 32.67 24.63
C GLU A 154 0.29 31.16 24.91
N LEU A 155 -0.22 30.34 23.96
CA LEU A 155 -0.27 28.88 24.11
C LEU A 155 1.11 28.22 23.99
N PHE A 156 2.02 28.81 23.23
CA PHE A 156 3.26 28.15 22.82
C PHE A 156 4.53 28.78 23.36
N VAL A 157 4.42 29.88 24.15
CA VAL A 157 5.58 30.46 24.81
C VAL A 157 6.05 29.53 25.90
N SER A 158 7.33 29.15 25.88
CA SER A 158 7.99 28.32 26.87
C SER A 158 9.41 28.89 27.16
N PRO A 159 9.92 28.76 28.41
CA PRO A 159 11.29 29.18 28.73
C PRO A 159 12.37 28.52 27.84
N ASP A 160 12.10 27.30 27.36
CA ASP A 160 13.02 26.54 26.52
C ASP A 160 12.94 26.93 25.03
N ARG A 161 11.93 27.72 24.65
CA ARG A 161 11.65 28.10 23.27
C ARG A 161 11.80 29.60 23.08
N LYS A 162 12.90 30.02 22.42
CA LYS A 162 13.23 31.44 22.20
C LYS A 162 12.66 32.01 20.90
N ASP A 163 12.10 31.18 20.05
CA ASP A 163 11.59 31.51 18.72
C ASP A 163 10.12 31.97 18.73
N ILE A 164 9.38 31.73 19.82
CA ILE A 164 8.03 32.24 20.03
C ILE A 164 8.05 33.18 21.24
N THR A 165 7.62 34.40 21.05
CA THR A 165 7.48 35.41 22.11
C THR A 165 6.03 35.91 22.17
N LEU A 166 5.63 36.54 23.25
CA LEU A 166 4.27 37.10 23.38
C LEU A 166 3.94 38.17 22.30
N GLU A 167 4.96 38.74 21.67
CA GLU A 167 4.81 39.71 20.57
C GLU A 167 4.76 39.07 19.19
N SER A 168 4.93 37.73 19.10
CA SER A 168 4.88 37.02 17.83
C SER A 168 3.48 37.05 17.22
N SER A 169 3.39 37.34 15.93
CA SER A 169 2.09 37.32 15.24
C SER A 169 1.57 35.90 15.03
N ASP A 170 0.26 35.75 14.90
CA ASP A 170 -0.38 34.43 14.62
C ASP A 170 0.21 33.76 13.38
N ALA A 171 0.57 34.55 12.35
CA ALA A 171 1.20 34.04 11.13
C ALA A 171 2.63 33.54 11.35
N ASP A 172 3.39 34.20 12.26
CA ASP A 172 4.73 33.73 12.61
C ASP A 172 4.67 32.43 13.42
N VAL A 173 3.73 32.35 14.39
CA VAL A 173 3.49 31.14 15.18
C VAL A 173 3.04 29.99 14.26
N GLU A 174 2.11 30.21 13.33
CA GLU A 174 1.69 29.22 12.34
C GLU A 174 2.90 28.67 11.55
N LYS A 175 3.78 29.55 11.10
CA LYS A 175 4.98 29.15 10.36
C LYS A 175 5.94 28.31 11.20
N ILE A 176 6.11 28.67 12.47
CA ILE A 176 6.95 27.90 13.39
C ILE A 176 6.32 26.53 13.67
N LEU A 177 5.01 26.47 13.96
CA LEU A 177 4.28 25.21 14.18
C LEU A 177 4.39 24.28 12.96
N LYS A 178 4.24 24.79 11.75
CA LYS A 178 4.44 24.01 10.52
C LYS A 178 5.86 23.45 10.41
N LYS A 179 6.86 24.26 10.73
CA LYS A 179 8.27 23.84 10.72
C LYS A 179 8.54 22.73 11.76
N GLU A 180 8.05 22.91 12.98
CA GLU A 180 8.23 21.91 14.05
C GLU A 180 7.48 20.62 13.76
N THR A 181 6.25 20.70 13.22
CA THR A 181 5.49 19.54 12.78
C THR A 181 6.23 18.78 11.67
N GLU A 182 6.77 19.51 10.70
CA GLU A 182 7.55 18.92 9.60
C GLU A 182 8.82 18.21 10.12
N ALA A 183 9.48 18.79 11.11
CA ALA A 183 10.64 18.20 11.79
C ALA A 183 10.24 16.92 12.56
N ALA A 184 9.12 16.95 13.29
CA ALA A 184 8.59 15.81 14.02
C ALA A 184 8.22 14.64 13.07
N ILE A 185 7.58 14.94 11.93
CA ILE A 185 7.25 13.93 10.89
C ILE A 185 8.53 13.32 10.31
N GLY A 186 9.55 14.16 10.03
CA GLY A 186 10.85 13.70 9.55
C GLY A 186 11.56 12.78 10.54
N ALA A 187 11.51 13.12 11.82
CA ALA A 187 12.08 12.30 12.88
C ALA A 187 11.31 10.97 13.04
N SER A 188 9.96 11.01 13.06
CA SER A 188 9.12 9.80 13.10
C SER A 188 9.38 8.88 11.91
N PHE A 189 9.54 9.43 10.71
CA PHE A 189 9.93 8.67 9.51
C PHE A 189 11.27 7.94 9.71
N ASN A 190 12.29 8.62 10.25
CA ASN A 190 13.60 8.02 10.48
C ASN A 190 13.55 6.89 11.52
N VAL A 191 12.78 7.07 12.59
CA VAL A 191 12.57 6.04 13.62
C VAL A 191 11.86 4.82 13.05
N LEU A 192 10.75 5.03 12.31
CA LEU A 192 10.01 3.95 11.65
C LEU A 192 10.90 3.19 10.65
N ARG A 193 11.68 3.92 9.87
CA ARG A 193 12.65 3.31 8.94
C ARG A 193 13.66 2.46 9.68
N SER A 194 14.25 2.98 10.75
CA SER A 194 15.22 2.22 11.59
C SER A 194 14.58 0.93 12.13
N ARG A 195 13.34 0.98 12.61
CA ARG A 195 12.63 -0.20 13.11
C ARG A 195 12.44 -1.25 12.04
N ILE A 196 12.00 -0.83 10.86
CA ILE A 196 11.75 -1.74 9.74
C ILE A 196 13.04 -2.36 9.22
N ASP A 197 14.12 -1.58 9.14
CA ASP A 197 15.44 -2.07 8.71
C ASP A 197 15.98 -3.18 9.65
N HIS A 198 15.66 -3.08 10.96
CA HIS A 198 16.04 -4.10 11.96
C HIS A 198 15.05 -5.27 12.07
N PHE A 199 13.84 -5.12 11.55
CA PHE A 199 12.81 -6.17 11.58
C PHE A 199 13.15 -7.40 10.71
N GLY A 200 14.12 -7.26 9.79
CA GLY A 200 14.62 -8.35 8.97
C GLY A 200 13.80 -8.62 7.70
N VAL A 201 12.88 -7.73 7.34
CA VAL A 201 12.19 -7.79 6.05
C VAL A 201 13.18 -7.43 4.93
N THR A 202 13.23 -8.26 3.91
CA THR A 202 14.07 -8.01 2.74
C THR A 202 13.43 -6.95 1.86
N GLN A 203 14.15 -5.85 1.64
CA GLN A 203 13.76 -4.77 0.71
C GLN A 203 12.44 -4.06 1.06
N PRO A 204 12.30 -3.52 2.28
CA PRO A 204 11.16 -2.69 2.62
C PRO A 204 11.20 -1.41 1.75
N ASN A 205 10.03 -0.98 1.28
CA ASN A 205 9.87 0.30 0.61
C ASN A 205 9.17 1.27 1.55
N ILE A 206 9.87 2.30 2.00
CA ILE A 206 9.33 3.29 2.93
C ILE A 206 9.39 4.64 2.25
N LEU A 207 8.23 5.23 2.00
CA LEU A 207 8.09 6.48 1.28
C LEU A 207 7.31 7.49 2.12
N ARG A 208 7.87 8.68 2.27
CA ARG A 208 7.12 9.83 2.75
C ARG A 208 6.36 10.46 1.60
N LEU A 209 5.04 10.57 1.72
CA LEU A 209 4.22 11.18 0.68
C LEU A 209 4.36 12.71 0.72
N PRO A 210 4.67 13.37 -0.41
CA PRO A 210 4.84 14.81 -0.46
C PRO A 210 3.55 15.55 -0.08
N ASN A 211 3.67 16.67 0.63
CA ASN A 211 2.56 17.53 1.04
C ASN A 211 1.47 16.84 1.87
N SER A 212 1.82 15.73 2.50
CA SER A 212 0.93 15.01 3.41
C SER A 212 1.68 14.58 4.66
N HIS A 213 0.97 14.33 5.74
CA HIS A 213 1.55 13.82 6.99
C HIS A 213 1.60 12.28 7.00
N ARG A 214 1.72 11.66 5.81
CA ARG A 214 1.57 10.22 5.59
C ARG A 214 2.87 9.57 5.18
N ILE A 215 3.06 8.35 5.68
CA ILE A 215 4.20 7.47 5.39
C ILE A 215 3.65 6.16 4.84
N LEU A 216 4.06 5.81 3.63
CA LEU A 216 3.75 4.53 3.00
C LEU A 216 4.85 3.53 3.35
N VAL A 217 4.46 2.35 3.82
CA VAL A 217 5.35 1.24 4.18
C VAL A 217 4.90 0.00 3.44
N GLU A 218 5.71 -0.49 2.52
CA GLU A 218 5.48 -1.74 1.79
C GLU A 218 6.49 -2.79 2.24
N LEU A 219 6.01 -3.93 2.70
CA LEU A 219 6.79 -5.01 3.28
C LEU A 219 6.53 -6.33 2.53
N PRO A 220 7.18 -6.55 1.37
CA PRO A 220 6.97 -7.75 0.59
C PRO A 220 7.49 -9.00 1.32
N GLY A 221 6.68 -10.07 1.36
CA GLY A 221 7.05 -11.35 1.93
C GLY A 221 7.00 -11.43 3.45
N VAL A 222 6.38 -10.46 4.11
CA VAL A 222 6.08 -10.53 5.56
C VAL A 222 5.10 -11.67 5.82
N LYS A 223 5.40 -12.50 6.82
CA LYS A 223 4.59 -13.65 7.25
C LYS A 223 3.69 -13.34 8.45
N GLU A 224 4.00 -12.31 9.24
CA GLU A 224 3.31 -11.97 10.49
C GLU A 224 2.79 -10.51 10.44
N PRO A 225 1.63 -10.25 9.80
CA PRO A 225 1.11 -8.90 9.66
C PRO A 225 0.80 -8.20 11.00
N GLN A 226 0.31 -8.96 11.99
CA GLN A 226 -0.02 -8.38 13.30
C GLN A 226 1.22 -7.82 13.99
N ARG A 227 2.30 -8.57 14.02
CA ARG A 227 3.58 -8.15 14.58
C ARG A 227 4.13 -6.87 13.92
N VAL A 228 3.89 -6.72 12.60
CA VAL A 228 4.24 -5.48 11.87
C VAL A 228 3.40 -4.32 12.34
N ARG A 229 2.08 -4.51 12.51
CA ARG A 229 1.20 -3.45 13.02
C ARG A 229 1.65 -2.96 14.40
N ASP A 230 1.91 -3.88 15.31
CA ASP A 230 2.38 -3.57 16.66
C ASP A 230 3.69 -2.78 16.64
N LEU A 231 4.64 -3.20 15.77
CA LEU A 231 5.92 -2.51 15.59
C LEU A 231 5.77 -1.08 15.03
N LEU A 232 4.85 -0.90 14.08
CA LEU A 232 4.66 0.38 13.40
C LEU A 232 3.85 1.38 14.25
N GLN A 233 2.89 0.90 15.04
CA GLN A 233 2.04 1.73 15.90
C GLN A 233 2.70 2.05 17.24
N GLY A 234 3.58 1.20 17.73
CA GLY A 234 4.28 1.38 18.98
C GLY A 234 5.09 2.69 18.99
N THR A 235 4.86 3.53 20.01
CA THR A 235 5.60 4.80 20.16
C THR A 235 7.00 4.61 20.73
N ALA A 236 7.31 3.43 21.30
CA ALA A 236 8.52 3.10 22.06
C ALA A 236 8.75 4.08 23.23
N SER A 237 7.67 4.54 23.84
CA SER A 237 7.78 5.34 25.05
C SER A 237 8.15 4.46 26.24
N LEU A 238 9.44 4.21 26.41
CA LEU A 238 9.98 3.49 27.57
C LEU A 238 9.99 4.43 28.78
N GLU A 239 9.45 3.95 29.89
CA GLU A 239 9.32 4.70 31.13
C GLU A 239 9.69 3.80 32.31
N PHE A 240 10.41 4.35 33.30
CA PHE A 240 10.75 3.65 34.51
C PHE A 240 10.05 4.31 35.70
N TRP A 241 9.21 3.51 36.39
CA TRP A 241 8.37 4.02 37.47
C TRP A 241 8.57 3.24 38.74
N THR A 242 8.53 3.93 39.91
CA THR A 242 8.40 3.26 41.18
C THR A 242 6.99 2.75 41.37
N THR A 243 6.81 1.64 42.11
CA THR A 243 5.50 1.03 42.35
C THR A 243 5.12 1.09 43.81
N TYR A 244 3.81 1.07 44.08
CA TYR A 244 3.28 0.73 45.37
C TYR A 244 3.35 -0.80 45.55
N ASP A 245 3.50 -1.24 46.84
CA ASP A 245 3.33 -2.65 47.18
C ASP A 245 1.83 -2.99 47.25
N ALA A 246 1.44 -4.21 46.80
CA ALA A 246 0.04 -4.64 46.85
C ALA A 246 -0.57 -4.55 48.27
N ASN A 247 0.25 -4.81 49.31
CA ASN A 247 -0.21 -4.70 50.69
C ASN A 247 -0.54 -3.24 51.10
N GLU A 248 0.12 -2.26 50.52
CA GLU A 248 -0.16 -0.84 50.77
C GLU A 248 -1.50 -0.40 50.16
N ILE A 249 -1.87 -0.98 49.00
CA ILE A 249 -3.04 -0.57 48.21
C ILE A 249 -4.28 -1.40 48.55
N PHE A 250 -4.14 -2.64 49.03
CA PHE A 250 -5.25 -3.54 49.33
C PHE A 250 -6.33 -2.94 50.21
N PRO A 251 -6.04 -2.18 51.31
CA PRO A 251 -7.08 -1.53 52.11
C PRO A 251 -7.95 -0.57 51.29
N ALA A 252 -7.35 0.19 50.35
CA ALA A 252 -8.07 1.12 49.48
C ALA A 252 -8.92 0.34 48.45
N LEU A 253 -8.41 -0.75 47.86
CA LEU A 253 -9.16 -1.63 46.97
C LEU A 253 -10.39 -2.25 47.68
N SER A 254 -10.21 -2.68 48.96
CA SER A 254 -11.34 -3.25 49.74
C SER A 254 -12.37 -2.18 50.10
N ALA A 255 -11.96 -0.95 50.32
CA ALA A 255 -12.88 0.16 50.52
C ALA A 255 -13.63 0.52 49.23
N ALA A 256 -12.95 0.50 48.09
CA ALA A 256 -13.52 0.73 46.75
C ALA A 256 -14.59 -0.29 46.44
N ASP A 257 -14.33 -1.60 46.63
CA ASP A 257 -15.32 -2.65 46.42
C ASP A 257 -16.60 -2.45 47.23
N LYS A 258 -16.46 -2.05 48.50
CA LYS A 258 -17.61 -1.74 49.36
C LYS A 258 -18.38 -0.52 48.93
N LEU A 259 -17.69 0.51 48.44
CA LEU A 259 -18.30 1.76 47.97
C LEU A 259 -19.10 1.46 46.66
N ILE A 260 -18.53 0.79 45.72
CA ILE A 260 -19.18 0.39 44.45
C ILE A 260 -20.40 -0.47 44.73
N LYS A 261 -20.33 -1.40 45.68
CA LYS A 261 -21.49 -2.19 46.14
C LYS A 261 -22.61 -1.30 46.68
N ALA A 262 -22.28 -0.28 47.48
CA ALA A 262 -23.26 0.64 48.04
C ALA A 262 -23.91 1.51 46.95
N GLU A 263 -23.16 1.93 45.93
CA GLU A 263 -23.68 2.70 44.81
C GLU A 263 -24.58 1.85 43.89
N LEU A 264 -24.21 0.63 43.59
CA LEU A 264 -25.05 -0.32 42.83
C LEU A 264 -26.35 -0.67 43.57
N ALA A 265 -26.34 -0.70 44.90
CA ALA A 265 -27.53 -0.95 45.71
C ALA A 265 -28.49 0.26 45.79
N GLN A 266 -28.02 1.49 45.50
CA GLN A 266 -28.80 2.74 45.47
C GLN A 266 -29.31 3.12 44.08
N ALA A 267 -28.84 2.50 43.01
CA ALA A 267 -29.34 2.73 41.66
C ALA A 267 -30.76 2.16 41.53
N PRO A 268 -31.77 2.94 41.08
CA PRO A 268 -33.14 2.41 40.86
C PRO A 268 -33.04 1.37 39.75
N ALA A 269 -33.64 0.19 40.00
CA ALA A 269 -33.65 -0.96 39.09
C ALA A 269 -34.27 -0.57 37.74
N ALA A 270 -33.44 -0.17 36.80
CA ALA A 270 -33.70 -0.23 35.38
C ALA A 270 -33.11 -1.55 34.92
N ALA A 271 -33.96 -2.54 34.66
CA ALA A 271 -33.58 -3.85 34.17
C ALA A 271 -32.82 -3.74 32.84
N PRO A 272 -31.72 -4.42 32.67
CA PRO A 272 -31.41 -5.05 31.41
C PRO A 272 -31.65 -6.56 31.51
N GLU A 273 -32.81 -7.00 31.07
CA GLU A 273 -32.97 -8.35 30.59
C GLU A 273 -32.16 -8.56 29.32
N THR A 274 -31.61 -9.79 29.22
CA THR A 274 -31.00 -10.38 28.03
C THR A 274 -29.51 -10.13 27.77
N ALA A 275 -28.64 -10.81 28.57
CA ALA A 275 -27.36 -11.35 28.05
C ALA A 275 -26.73 -12.44 28.97
N ALA A 276 -27.43 -12.98 29.96
CA ALA A 276 -26.85 -13.95 30.90
C ALA A 276 -27.60 -15.30 30.98
N ALA A 277 -28.35 -15.68 29.94
CA ALA A 277 -29.19 -16.87 29.98
C ALA A 277 -28.80 -18.01 29.01
N GLU A 278 -27.69 -17.94 28.28
CA GLU A 278 -27.27 -19.03 27.34
C GLU A 278 -25.94 -19.73 27.68
N ALA A 279 -25.27 -19.39 28.78
CA ALA A 279 -24.02 -20.08 29.18
C ALA A 279 -24.22 -21.13 30.31
N ALA A 280 -25.44 -21.45 30.71
CA ALA A 280 -25.70 -22.35 31.85
C ALA A 280 -26.31 -23.71 31.51
N VAL A 281 -26.15 -24.21 30.30
CA VAL A 281 -26.65 -25.57 29.91
C VAL A 281 -25.54 -26.35 29.17
N ALA A 282 -24.42 -26.61 29.80
CA ALA A 282 -23.53 -27.71 29.42
C ALA A 282 -22.46 -28.02 30.49
N ALA A 283 -22.86 -28.49 31.66
CA ALA A 283 -22.01 -29.34 32.49
C ALA A 283 -22.84 -30.00 33.61
N GLY A 284 -23.47 -31.05 33.28
CA GLY A 284 -24.00 -31.99 34.29
C GLY A 284 -23.08 -33.18 34.40
N THR A 285 -22.65 -33.44 35.61
CA THR A 285 -22.67 -34.72 36.35
C THR A 285 -21.49 -34.87 37.32
N PRO A 286 -21.50 -35.79 38.27
CA PRO A 286 -21.93 -35.46 39.65
C PRO A 286 -20.79 -35.66 40.68
N ALA A 287 -21.06 -35.16 41.87
CA ALA A 287 -20.23 -35.38 43.07
C ALA A 287 -20.01 -36.83 43.43
N ALA A 288 -18.81 -37.14 43.86
CA ALA A 288 -18.53 -38.26 44.75
C ALA A 288 -17.33 -37.90 45.66
N GLU A 289 -17.64 -38.03 46.92
CA GLU A 289 -16.83 -37.91 48.12
C GLU A 289 -15.42 -38.54 48.05
N ALA A 290 -14.45 -37.88 48.66
CA ALA A 290 -13.44 -38.55 49.52
C ALA A 290 -12.75 -37.56 50.46
N GLU A 291 -13.05 -37.77 51.75
CA GLU A 291 -12.34 -37.24 52.91
C GLU A 291 -10.88 -37.71 52.98
N GLY A 292 -10.01 -36.83 53.46
CA GLY A 292 -8.97 -37.16 54.44
C GLY A 292 -7.67 -37.71 53.93
N LEU A 293 -6.60 -36.90 54.19
CA LEU A 293 -5.45 -37.36 54.97
C LEU A 293 -4.43 -36.23 55.15
N ILE A 294 -4.29 -35.81 56.39
CA ILE A 294 -3.18 -35.03 56.90
C ILE A 294 -1.99 -35.97 57.08
N ALA A 295 -0.81 -35.62 56.59
CA ALA A 295 0.44 -36.11 57.14
C ALA A 295 1.59 -35.11 56.89
N GLU A 296 2.15 -34.64 58.00
CA GLU A 296 3.44 -33.99 58.15
C GLU A 296 4.56 -34.70 57.40
N VAL A 297 5.57 -33.98 56.94
CA VAL A 297 6.97 -34.13 57.35
C VAL A 297 7.91 -33.18 56.60
N GLY A 298 8.71 -32.44 57.33
CA GLY A 298 10.12 -32.25 57.02
C GLY A 298 10.63 -31.03 56.31
N ALA A 299 11.17 -30.14 57.09
CA ALA A 299 12.04 -29.04 56.67
C ALA A 299 13.30 -29.55 55.92
N ALA A 300 13.60 -29.00 54.76
CA ALA A 300 14.97 -28.83 54.26
C ALA A 300 15.03 -27.71 53.23
N ASP A 301 15.71 -26.69 53.62
CA ASP A 301 16.47 -25.63 52.96
C ASP A 301 16.64 -25.74 51.44
N SER A 302 16.05 -24.82 50.67
CA SER A 302 16.65 -24.33 49.45
C SER A 302 15.90 -23.03 49.04
N THR A 303 16.64 -21.96 48.93
CA THR A 303 16.28 -20.70 48.33
C THR A 303 15.77 -20.86 46.90
N ALA A 304 14.44 -20.94 46.75
CA ALA A 304 13.72 -20.78 45.53
C ALA A 304 12.67 -19.70 45.69
N THR A 305 12.62 -18.78 44.81
CA THR A 305 11.62 -17.71 44.64
C THR A 305 10.23 -18.23 44.94
N ALA A 306 9.58 -17.69 45.99
CA ALA A 306 8.22 -17.98 46.35
C ALA A 306 7.26 -17.39 45.27
N GLU A 307 6.91 -18.18 44.31
CA GLU A 307 5.68 -17.98 43.52
C GLU A 307 4.51 -18.41 44.40
N THR A 308 3.88 -17.43 45.02
CA THR A 308 2.67 -17.66 45.83
C THR A 308 1.45 -17.70 44.90
N ALA A 309 0.76 -18.84 44.95
CA ALA A 309 -0.48 -19.10 44.26
C ALA A 309 -1.52 -17.99 44.47
N VAL A 310 -2.16 -17.56 43.38
CA VAL A 310 -3.37 -16.78 43.41
C VAL A 310 -4.44 -17.60 44.12
N GLN A 311 -4.94 -17.16 45.25
CA GLN A 311 -6.05 -17.82 45.92
C GLN A 311 -7.32 -17.53 45.10
N GLU A 312 -7.87 -18.52 44.41
CA GLU A 312 -9.13 -18.43 43.68
C GLU A 312 -10.28 -18.19 44.67
N GLY A 313 -10.59 -16.94 44.93
CA GLY A 313 -11.84 -16.54 45.57
C GLY A 313 -12.91 -16.43 44.47
N ASN A 314 -13.90 -17.32 44.50
CA ASN A 314 -15.11 -17.19 43.66
C ASN A 314 -15.94 -16.03 44.26
N PHE A 315 -15.66 -14.79 43.85
CA PHE A 315 -16.34 -13.59 44.35
C PHE A 315 -17.69 -13.39 43.61
N ASP A 316 -18.78 -13.26 44.36
CA ASP A 316 -20.11 -13.03 43.79
C ASP A 316 -20.25 -11.52 43.43
N HIS A 317 -20.61 -11.23 42.18
CA HIS A 317 -20.88 -9.89 41.67
C HIS A 317 -21.82 -9.04 42.54
N SER A 318 -22.77 -9.69 43.18
CA SER A 318 -23.73 -9.03 44.08
C SER A 318 -23.12 -8.60 45.43
N GLN A 319 -22.05 -9.27 45.86
CA GLN A 319 -21.40 -9.02 47.14
C GLN A 319 -20.10 -8.25 47.02
N ASN A 320 -19.34 -8.47 45.96
CA ASN A 320 -18.02 -7.88 45.72
C ASN A 320 -17.87 -7.52 44.22
N PRO A 321 -18.50 -6.44 43.78
CA PRO A 321 -18.56 -6.10 42.33
C PRO A 321 -17.19 -5.84 41.71
N LEU A 322 -16.26 -5.17 42.41
CA LEU A 322 -14.89 -4.97 41.91
C LEU A 322 -14.10 -6.29 41.91
N PHE A 323 -14.18 -7.08 43.00
CA PHE A 323 -13.40 -8.32 43.10
C PHE A 323 -13.95 -9.47 42.27
N ALA A 324 -15.17 -9.37 41.79
CA ALA A 324 -15.72 -10.32 40.81
C ALA A 324 -15.07 -10.20 39.44
N VAL A 325 -14.63 -8.97 39.04
CA VAL A 325 -13.93 -8.69 37.76
C VAL A 325 -12.44 -8.54 37.93
N LEU A 326 -11.94 -8.13 39.10
CA LEU A 326 -10.51 -8.02 39.43
C LEU A 326 -10.17 -8.98 40.57
N ASN A 327 -9.50 -10.08 40.30
CA ASN A 327 -9.04 -11.02 41.32
C ASN A 327 -7.86 -10.40 42.12
N PRO A 328 -8.09 -9.99 43.40
CA PRO A 328 -7.05 -9.26 44.14
C PRO A 328 -5.89 -10.14 44.54
N ARG A 329 -4.67 -9.57 44.63
CA ARG A 329 -3.48 -10.28 45.06
C ARG A 329 -3.11 -9.90 46.48
N PHE A 330 -2.96 -10.90 47.37
CA PHE A 330 -2.71 -10.72 48.79
C PHE A 330 -1.24 -10.89 49.18
N ALA A 331 -0.39 -11.43 48.27
CA ALA A 331 1.04 -11.56 48.55
C ALA A 331 1.79 -10.34 48.03
N GLY A 332 2.64 -9.73 48.85
CA GLY A 332 3.37 -8.51 48.50
C GLY A 332 4.07 -8.56 47.13
N GLY A 333 4.18 -7.41 46.47
CA GLY A 333 4.74 -7.21 45.14
C GLY A 333 4.09 -6.04 44.44
N ALA A 334 4.45 -5.78 43.20
CA ALA A 334 3.97 -4.62 42.44
C ALA A 334 2.57 -4.78 41.87
N SER A 335 2.13 -6.03 41.60
CA SER A 335 0.78 -6.32 41.03
C SER A 335 -0.27 -6.38 42.14
N ILE A 336 -1.38 -5.63 41.97
CA ILE A 336 -2.46 -5.49 42.95
C ILE A 336 -3.63 -6.44 42.69
N GLY A 337 -3.74 -6.99 41.49
CA GLY A 337 -4.78 -7.96 41.11
C GLY A 337 -4.56 -8.46 39.67
N ALA A 338 -5.46 -9.35 39.23
CA ALA A 338 -5.46 -9.87 37.86
C ALA A 338 -6.89 -9.99 37.33
N ALA A 339 -7.09 -9.68 36.04
CA ALA A 339 -8.40 -9.75 35.37
C ALA A 339 -8.30 -10.39 34.00
N TYR A 340 -9.42 -10.92 33.49
CA TYR A 340 -9.52 -11.31 32.09
C TYR A 340 -9.56 -10.08 31.18
N LYS A 341 -9.13 -10.22 29.95
CA LYS A 341 -9.14 -9.13 28.95
C LYS A 341 -10.52 -8.47 28.80
N ALA A 342 -11.59 -9.28 28.82
CA ALA A 342 -12.97 -8.79 28.75
C ALA A 342 -13.38 -7.90 29.92
N ASP A 343 -12.81 -8.12 31.11
CA ASP A 343 -13.17 -7.42 32.35
C ASP A 343 -12.32 -6.18 32.62
N MET A 344 -11.21 -5.99 31.88
CA MET A 344 -10.30 -4.85 32.05
C MET A 344 -11.01 -3.49 31.91
N ALA A 345 -11.95 -3.38 30.95
CA ALA A 345 -12.72 -2.16 30.74
C ALA A 345 -13.59 -1.84 31.96
N ALA A 346 -14.27 -2.82 32.52
CA ALA A 346 -15.12 -2.65 33.73
C ALA A 346 -14.26 -2.28 34.96
N VAL A 347 -13.10 -2.90 35.14
CA VAL A 347 -12.16 -2.55 36.21
C VAL A 347 -11.70 -1.09 36.07
N ASN A 348 -11.35 -0.66 34.87
CA ASN A 348 -10.92 0.71 34.59
C ASN A 348 -12.05 1.71 34.89
N GLU A 349 -13.28 1.40 34.51
CA GLU A 349 -14.46 2.23 34.79
C GLU A 349 -14.71 2.37 36.29
N TYR A 350 -14.67 1.28 37.06
CA TYR A 350 -14.80 1.29 38.49
C TYR A 350 -13.71 2.14 39.21
N LEU A 351 -12.44 1.97 38.79
CA LEU A 351 -11.33 2.70 39.38
C LEU A 351 -11.27 4.19 38.95
N ALA A 352 -11.92 4.54 37.85
CA ALA A 352 -12.00 5.93 37.36
C ALA A 352 -13.10 6.76 38.03
N GLN A 353 -14.06 6.14 38.72
CA GLN A 353 -15.13 6.84 39.43
C GLN A 353 -14.57 7.84 40.42
N PRO A 354 -15.02 9.11 40.47
CA PRO A 354 -14.43 10.14 41.36
C PRO A 354 -14.44 9.75 42.84
N ALA A 355 -15.52 9.16 43.32
CA ALA A 355 -15.65 8.71 44.73
C ALA A 355 -14.71 7.54 45.06
N VAL A 356 -14.43 6.65 44.12
CA VAL A 356 -13.49 5.55 44.25
C VAL A 356 -12.07 6.10 44.18
N ARG A 357 -11.79 7.04 43.30
CA ARG A 357 -10.47 7.66 43.13
C ARG A 357 -9.97 8.36 44.40
N GLU A 358 -10.86 8.98 45.16
CA GLU A 358 -10.53 9.65 46.44
C GLU A 358 -10.04 8.69 47.55
N LEU A 359 -10.29 7.38 47.39
CA LEU A 359 -9.84 6.36 48.35
C LEU A 359 -8.36 6.00 48.18
N PHE A 360 -7.77 6.34 47.03
CA PHE A 360 -6.39 6.04 46.68
C PHE A 360 -5.50 7.27 46.88
N PRO A 361 -4.16 7.07 47.04
CA PRO A 361 -3.20 8.16 47.01
C PRO A 361 -3.34 9.02 45.74
N ALA A 362 -3.18 10.35 45.89
CA ALA A 362 -3.31 11.26 44.73
C ALA A 362 -2.29 10.99 43.59
N ASP A 363 -1.14 10.41 43.94
CA ASP A 363 -0.01 10.11 43.09
C ASP A 363 -0.02 8.67 42.55
N ILE A 364 -1.16 7.94 42.63
CA ILE A 364 -1.29 6.59 42.10
C ILE A 364 -1.77 6.60 40.62
N MET A 365 -1.20 5.73 39.78
CA MET A 365 -1.64 5.46 38.41
C MET A 365 -1.72 3.95 38.23
N PHE A 366 -2.78 3.46 37.57
CA PHE A 366 -2.96 2.04 37.29
C PHE A 366 -2.51 1.72 35.86
N LYS A 367 -1.74 0.63 35.70
CA LYS A 367 -1.25 0.12 34.42
C LYS A 367 -1.39 -1.38 34.36
N TRP A 368 -1.78 -1.88 33.19
CA TRP A 368 -1.92 -3.32 32.93
C TRP A 368 -0.64 -3.92 32.38
N ASP A 369 -0.51 -5.25 32.53
CA ASP A 369 0.53 -6.02 31.88
C ASP A 369 0.33 -6.04 30.35
N VAL A 370 1.42 -6.27 29.60
CA VAL A 370 1.38 -6.30 28.12
C VAL A 370 0.70 -7.57 27.59
N LYS A 371 0.83 -8.69 28.29
CA LYS A 371 0.18 -9.95 27.91
C LYS A 371 -0.33 -10.72 29.13
N GLY A 372 -1.36 -11.56 28.92
CA GLY A 372 -1.85 -12.43 29.98
C GLY A 372 -0.82 -13.52 30.33
N ASP A 373 -0.79 -13.92 31.59
CA ASP A 373 0.07 -14.97 32.09
C ASP A 373 -0.65 -16.33 32.01
N ASP A 374 -0.10 -17.27 31.26
CA ASP A 374 -0.64 -18.63 31.10
C ASP A 374 -0.74 -19.40 32.47
N LYS A 375 0.09 -19.02 33.43
CA LYS A 375 0.06 -19.59 34.77
C LYS A 375 -1.19 -19.23 35.59
N ILE A 376 -1.90 -18.15 35.18
CA ILE A 376 -3.14 -17.66 35.80
C ILE A 376 -4.30 -17.63 34.80
N ASP A 377 -4.34 -18.62 33.93
CA ASP A 377 -5.43 -18.82 32.98
C ASP A 377 -5.60 -17.66 31.99
N GLY A 378 -4.47 -17.07 31.53
CA GLY A 378 -4.45 -15.97 30.55
C GLY A 378 -4.90 -14.60 31.09
N ARG A 379 -4.96 -14.42 32.41
CA ARG A 379 -5.33 -13.14 33.05
C ARG A 379 -4.18 -12.15 32.96
N PHE A 380 -4.52 -10.86 32.94
CA PHE A 380 -3.58 -9.75 32.91
C PHE A 380 -3.41 -9.16 34.32
N TYR A 381 -2.17 -8.90 34.73
CA TYR A 381 -1.89 -8.25 36.01
C TYR A 381 -2.13 -6.75 35.95
N LEU A 382 -2.71 -6.22 37.03
CA LEU A 382 -2.86 -4.77 37.26
C LEU A 382 -1.79 -4.29 38.23
N TYR A 383 -1.06 -3.25 37.88
CA TYR A 383 0.00 -2.64 38.67
C TYR A 383 -0.37 -1.27 39.19
N ALA A 384 0.05 -0.96 40.40
CA ALA A 384 -0.11 0.36 41.04
C ALA A 384 1.20 1.14 40.93
N ILE A 385 1.25 2.08 40.00
CA ILE A 385 2.40 2.94 39.71
C ILE A 385 2.36 4.17 40.63
N LYS A 386 3.53 4.58 41.13
CA LYS A 386 3.71 5.78 41.96
C LYS A 386 4.27 6.92 41.10
N VAL A 387 3.51 7.98 40.87
CA VAL A 387 3.92 9.20 40.16
C VAL A 387 4.66 10.10 41.13
N SER A 388 6.01 10.03 41.13
CA SER A 388 6.86 10.75 42.10
C SER A 388 7.31 12.11 41.60
N THR A 389 7.02 12.49 40.37
CA THR A 389 7.44 13.76 39.74
C THR A 389 6.29 14.75 39.73
N PRO A 390 6.52 16.04 39.98
CA PRO A 390 5.48 17.07 40.01
C PRO A 390 4.80 17.29 38.62
N ASP A 391 5.53 17.04 37.56
CA ASP A 391 5.05 17.18 36.16
C ASP A 391 4.33 15.94 35.63
N GLY A 392 4.18 14.88 36.44
CA GLY A 392 3.52 13.63 36.05
C GLY A 392 4.28 12.80 35.04
N LYS A 393 5.51 13.17 34.67
CA LYS A 393 6.36 12.40 33.75
C LYS A 393 7.17 11.34 34.49
N ALA A 394 7.62 10.33 33.78
CA ALA A 394 8.47 9.30 34.33
C ALA A 394 9.79 9.91 34.83
N PRO A 395 10.30 9.48 36.00
CA PRO A 395 11.60 9.93 36.52
C PRO A 395 12.74 9.61 35.55
N LEU A 396 12.61 8.54 34.78
CA LEU A 396 13.57 8.11 33.79
C LEU A 396 12.81 7.57 32.54
N ASP A 397 13.19 8.01 31.37
CA ASP A 397 12.57 7.59 30.11
C ASP A 397 13.56 6.90 29.15
N GLY A 398 13.08 6.42 28.01
CA GLY A 398 13.86 5.70 27.04
C GLY A 398 14.96 6.52 26.32
N SER A 399 14.98 7.85 26.45
CA SER A 399 16.00 8.70 25.81
C SER A 399 17.41 8.48 26.37
N VAL A 400 17.49 7.87 27.55
CA VAL A 400 18.76 7.53 28.17
C VAL A 400 19.36 6.20 27.73
N VAL A 401 18.61 5.36 27.01
CA VAL A 401 19.07 4.06 26.52
C VAL A 401 19.96 4.28 25.30
N THR A 402 21.19 3.80 25.36
CA THR A 402 22.18 3.90 24.26
C THR A 402 22.30 2.64 23.44
N GLU A 403 22.07 1.48 24.05
CA GLU A 403 22.17 0.17 23.41
C GLU A 403 21.24 -0.83 24.11
N ALA A 404 20.55 -1.64 23.34
CA ALA A 404 19.75 -2.75 23.83
C ALA A 404 20.02 -3.99 22.98
N THR A 405 20.21 -5.16 23.63
CA THR A 405 20.51 -6.45 22.96
C THR A 405 19.74 -7.58 23.62
N GLU A 406 19.27 -8.51 22.80
CA GLU A 406 18.65 -9.73 23.28
C GLU A 406 19.71 -10.71 23.85
N GLN A 407 19.40 -11.38 24.95
CA GLN A 407 20.25 -12.38 25.57
C GLN A 407 19.42 -13.56 26.06
N TYR A 408 20.04 -14.76 26.10
CA TYR A 408 19.40 -15.91 26.77
C TYR A 408 19.54 -15.74 28.27
N ALA A 409 18.47 -15.97 29.01
CA ALA A 409 18.51 -15.99 30.45
C ALA A 409 19.51 -17.07 30.93
N GLN A 410 20.33 -16.74 31.93
CA GLN A 410 21.36 -17.67 32.44
C GLN A 410 20.78 -18.94 33.03
N ARG A 411 19.47 -19.00 33.37
CA ARG A 411 18.74 -20.15 33.88
C ARG A 411 17.33 -20.17 33.26
N GLY A 412 17.14 -20.95 32.21
CA GLY A 412 15.84 -21.17 31.58
C GLY A 412 15.85 -21.08 30.05
N ALA A 413 14.70 -21.33 29.45
CA ALA A 413 14.47 -21.25 28.01
C ALA A 413 13.97 -19.85 27.59
N THR A 414 13.86 -18.90 28.53
CA THR A 414 13.37 -17.53 28.29
C THR A 414 14.47 -16.61 27.84
N ALA A 415 14.11 -15.56 27.07
CA ALA A 415 15.01 -14.52 26.64
C ALA A 415 14.85 -13.25 27.50
N GLU A 416 15.89 -12.44 27.56
CA GLU A 416 15.95 -11.18 28.29
C GLU A 416 16.52 -10.10 27.37
N VAL A 417 16.18 -8.83 27.63
CA VAL A 417 16.80 -7.69 26.94
C VAL A 417 17.75 -6.99 27.88
N SER A 418 19.04 -7.03 27.52
CA SER A 418 20.08 -6.23 28.20
C SER A 418 20.10 -4.84 27.61
N MET A 419 20.10 -3.79 28.45
CA MET A 419 20.17 -2.39 28.04
C MET A 419 21.30 -1.67 28.74
N THR A 420 21.89 -0.71 28.05
CA THR A 420 22.94 0.19 28.53
C THR A 420 22.44 1.64 28.47
N MET A 421 22.69 2.41 29.53
CA MET A 421 22.26 3.80 29.63
C MET A 421 23.44 4.77 29.45
N ASN A 422 23.15 6.00 29.04
CA ASN A 422 24.12 7.09 28.97
C ASN A 422 24.51 7.53 30.40
N ALA A 423 25.44 8.53 30.53
CA ALA A 423 25.93 8.99 31.84
C ALA A 423 24.84 9.58 32.73
N GLU A 424 23.90 10.33 32.14
CA GLU A 424 22.77 10.95 32.85
C GLU A 424 21.80 9.89 33.37
N GLY A 425 21.40 8.98 32.50
CA GLY A 425 20.53 7.84 32.85
C GLY A 425 21.19 6.93 33.89
N THR A 426 22.49 6.68 33.79
CA THR A 426 23.24 5.91 34.78
C THR A 426 23.16 6.54 36.18
N GLN A 427 23.31 7.86 36.29
CA GLN A 427 23.24 8.58 37.54
C GLN A 427 21.83 8.50 38.16
N GLU A 428 20.81 8.76 37.37
CA GLU A 428 19.41 8.72 37.83
C GLU A 428 18.98 7.30 38.18
N TRP A 429 19.35 6.31 37.36
CA TRP A 429 19.07 4.89 37.64
C TRP A 429 19.74 4.40 38.93
N SER A 430 20.98 4.81 39.15
CA SER A 430 21.71 4.53 40.40
C SER A 430 21.00 5.16 41.62
N ARG A 431 20.47 6.39 41.49
CA ARG A 431 19.67 7.04 42.55
C ARG A 431 18.38 6.27 42.79
N MET A 432 17.61 6.03 41.72
CA MET A 432 16.29 5.40 41.74
C MET A 432 16.35 3.97 42.33
N THR A 433 17.34 3.17 41.89
CA THR A 433 17.53 1.81 42.42
C THR A 433 18.05 1.84 43.85
N GLY A 434 18.90 2.81 44.22
CA GLY A 434 19.42 2.97 45.60
C GLY A 434 18.33 3.32 46.61
N GLU A 435 17.37 4.18 46.24
CA GLU A 435 16.25 4.62 47.09
C GLU A 435 15.14 3.55 47.21
N ASN A 436 15.08 2.57 46.26
CA ASN A 436 14.02 1.58 46.23
C ASN A 436 14.50 0.14 46.42
N ILE A 437 15.59 -0.08 47.17
CA ILE A 437 16.06 -1.43 47.49
C ILE A 437 14.94 -2.19 48.25
N GLY A 438 14.65 -3.40 47.81
CA GLY A 438 13.59 -4.25 48.32
C GLY A 438 12.18 -3.94 47.78
N LYS A 439 11.99 -2.86 46.98
CA LYS A 439 10.75 -2.50 46.26
C LYS A 439 10.87 -2.88 44.79
N CYS A 440 9.75 -2.78 44.06
CA CYS A 440 9.71 -3.02 42.62
C CYS A 440 9.81 -1.71 41.84
N ILE A 441 10.45 -1.76 40.66
CA ILE A 441 10.44 -0.70 39.66
C ILE A 441 9.79 -1.27 38.42
N ALA A 442 8.68 -0.66 37.97
CA ALA A 442 8.00 -1.06 36.75
C ALA A 442 8.72 -0.47 35.53
N ILE A 443 8.92 -1.31 34.53
CA ILE A 443 9.37 -0.97 33.19
C ILE A 443 8.14 -0.94 32.32
N VAL A 444 7.72 0.26 31.95
CA VAL A 444 6.51 0.53 31.18
C VAL A 444 6.94 0.91 29.77
N LEU A 445 6.33 0.31 28.76
CA LEU A 445 6.51 0.65 27.37
C LEU A 445 5.12 0.86 26.73
N ASP A 446 4.93 2.02 26.12
CA ASP A 446 3.67 2.41 25.46
C ASP A 446 2.42 2.26 26.37
N GLY A 447 2.61 2.51 27.66
CA GLY A 447 1.54 2.49 28.65
C GLY A 447 1.25 1.14 29.29
N TYR A 448 1.90 0.07 28.88
CA TYR A 448 1.78 -1.27 29.46
C TYR A 448 3.03 -1.67 30.23
N VAL A 449 2.87 -2.43 31.30
CA VAL A 449 3.97 -2.95 32.11
C VAL A 449 4.55 -4.18 31.44
N TYR A 450 5.82 -4.15 31.07
CA TYR A 450 6.55 -5.29 30.52
C TYR A 450 7.21 -6.13 31.59
N SER A 451 7.63 -5.46 32.66
CA SER A 451 8.29 -6.12 33.80
C SER A 451 8.27 -5.20 35.01
N ALA A 452 8.18 -5.76 36.20
CA ALA A 452 8.29 -5.02 37.46
C ALA A 452 9.24 -5.74 38.43
N PRO A 453 10.55 -5.83 38.11
CA PRO A 453 11.51 -6.55 38.93
C PRO A 453 11.73 -5.87 40.30
N ARG A 454 11.99 -6.72 41.31
CA ARG A 454 12.39 -6.26 42.62
C ARG A 454 13.84 -5.82 42.61
N VAL A 455 14.13 -4.63 43.17
CA VAL A 455 15.49 -4.12 43.29
C VAL A 455 16.22 -4.83 44.41
N ASN A 456 17.21 -5.63 44.07
CA ASN A 456 18.00 -6.36 45.06
C ASN A 456 19.18 -5.55 45.60
N SER A 457 19.76 -4.66 44.81
CA SER A 457 20.87 -3.79 45.18
C SER A 457 20.91 -2.54 44.28
N LYS A 458 21.63 -1.53 44.70
CA LYS A 458 21.91 -0.32 43.92
C LYS A 458 22.68 -0.69 42.63
N ILE A 459 22.24 -0.15 41.45
CA ILE A 459 22.85 -0.39 40.13
C ILE A 459 23.64 0.84 39.70
N ASP A 460 24.94 0.82 39.84
CA ASP A 460 25.84 1.96 39.59
C ASP A 460 26.42 2.00 38.18
N LYS A 461 26.27 0.93 37.36
CA LYS A 461 26.95 0.81 36.06
C LYS A 461 26.10 1.16 34.86
N GLY A 462 24.83 1.57 35.04
CA GLY A 462 23.94 1.92 33.94
C GLY A 462 23.58 0.73 33.02
N GLN A 463 23.88 -0.47 33.42
CA GLN A 463 23.46 -1.70 32.75
C GLN A 463 22.31 -2.33 33.51
N SER A 464 21.24 -2.65 32.77
CA SER A 464 20.06 -3.28 33.35
C SER A 464 19.48 -4.31 32.40
N GLN A 465 18.66 -5.23 32.93
CA GLN A 465 18.02 -6.29 32.15
C GLN A 465 16.50 -6.18 32.30
N ILE A 466 15.80 -6.25 31.18
CA ILE A 466 14.36 -6.40 31.16
C ILE A 466 14.08 -7.91 31.10
N THR A 467 13.59 -8.43 32.21
CA THR A 467 13.26 -9.86 32.36
C THR A 467 11.77 -10.05 32.24
N GLY A 468 11.34 -11.11 31.56
CA GLY A 468 9.94 -11.50 31.38
C GLY A 468 9.86 -12.86 30.72
N ASP A 469 8.66 -13.41 30.55
CA ASP A 469 8.44 -14.64 29.78
C ASP A 469 8.50 -14.32 28.26
N PHE A 470 9.65 -13.80 27.79
CA PHE A 470 9.86 -13.47 26.39
C PHE A 470 10.36 -14.68 25.59
N THR A 471 9.81 -14.86 24.42
CA THR A 471 10.47 -15.61 23.36
C THR A 471 11.71 -14.84 22.87
N ILE A 472 12.63 -15.52 22.23
CA ILE A 472 13.83 -14.84 21.64
C ILE A 472 13.43 -13.78 20.63
N GLN A 473 12.37 -14.03 19.90
CA GLN A 473 11.88 -13.10 18.89
C GLN A 473 11.26 -11.85 19.52
N GLU A 474 10.45 -11.99 20.56
CA GLU A 474 9.90 -10.85 21.32
C GLU A 474 11.00 -10.01 21.96
N ALA A 475 12.03 -10.66 22.55
CA ALA A 475 13.17 -9.95 23.11
C ALA A 475 13.97 -9.19 22.04
N LYS A 476 14.16 -9.76 20.87
CA LYS A 476 14.81 -9.11 19.72
C LYS A 476 14.01 -7.91 19.21
N ASP A 477 12.69 -8.04 19.09
CA ASP A 477 11.83 -6.94 18.68
C ASP A 477 11.84 -5.81 19.68
N LEU A 478 11.77 -6.13 20.98
CA LEU A 478 11.87 -5.15 22.06
C LEU A 478 13.23 -4.43 22.02
N ALA A 479 14.34 -5.14 21.86
CA ALA A 479 15.67 -4.55 21.72
C ALA A 479 15.76 -3.60 20.50
N ASN A 480 15.19 -4.00 19.35
CA ASN A 480 15.15 -3.18 18.14
C ASN A 480 14.32 -1.91 18.34
N VAL A 481 13.18 -2.01 19.00
CA VAL A 481 12.31 -0.86 19.34
C VAL A 481 13.05 0.12 20.23
N LEU A 482 13.74 -0.37 21.27
CA LEU A 482 14.53 0.46 22.19
C LEU A 482 15.71 1.15 21.49
N ASN A 483 16.44 0.43 20.64
CA ASN A 483 17.56 0.98 19.86
C ASN A 483 17.10 2.05 18.84
N SER A 484 15.91 1.91 18.30
CA SER A 484 15.33 2.87 17.35
C SER A 484 14.85 4.16 18.01
N GLY A 485 14.60 4.13 19.30
CA GLY A 485 14.18 5.26 20.12
C GLY A 485 12.68 5.60 20.00
N LYS A 486 12.28 6.60 20.78
CA LYS A 486 10.90 7.10 20.86
C LYS A 486 10.48 7.80 19.56
N VAL A 487 9.29 7.50 19.08
CA VAL A 487 8.66 8.24 17.98
C VAL A 487 8.16 9.59 18.50
N PRO A 488 8.66 10.72 17.97
CA PRO A 488 8.27 12.04 18.47
C PRO A 488 6.79 12.37 18.30
N ALA A 489 6.18 11.82 17.25
CA ALA A 489 4.74 11.93 16.97
C ALA A 489 4.18 10.55 16.62
N PRO A 490 3.19 10.04 17.36
CA PRO A 490 2.60 8.74 17.08
C PRO A 490 2.01 8.69 15.67
N ALA A 491 2.08 7.54 15.05
CA ALA A 491 1.54 7.32 13.72
C ALA A 491 0.41 6.30 13.78
N LYS A 492 -0.72 6.62 13.16
CA LYS A 492 -1.91 5.76 13.10
C LYS A 492 -1.99 5.08 11.74
N ILE A 493 -2.32 3.81 11.73
CA ILE A 493 -2.59 3.07 10.48
C ILE A 493 -3.94 3.52 9.93
N ILE A 494 -3.93 4.14 8.75
CA ILE A 494 -5.13 4.62 8.06
C ILE A 494 -5.50 3.77 6.83
N GLN A 495 -4.53 3.00 6.34
CA GLN A 495 -4.76 1.97 5.32
C GLN A 495 -3.86 0.78 5.63
N ASP A 496 -4.41 -0.40 5.49
CA ASP A 496 -3.73 -1.66 5.67
C ASP A 496 -4.20 -2.65 4.60
N THR A 497 -3.25 -3.25 3.91
CA THR A 497 -3.49 -4.24 2.87
C THR A 497 -2.58 -5.43 3.11
N VAL A 498 -3.15 -6.58 3.37
CA VAL A 498 -2.43 -7.85 3.51
C VAL A 498 -2.74 -8.77 2.34
N VAL A 499 -1.71 -9.29 1.68
CA VAL A 499 -1.82 -10.20 0.53
C VAL A 499 -1.13 -11.50 0.86
N GLY A 500 -1.85 -12.60 0.79
CA GLY A 500 -1.29 -13.93 1.03
C GLY A 500 -0.34 -14.39 -0.09
N PRO A 501 0.69 -15.19 0.23
CA PRO A 501 1.72 -15.63 -0.73
C PRO A 501 1.14 -16.48 -1.86
N SER A 502 0.10 -17.27 -1.60
CA SER A 502 -0.52 -18.15 -2.60
C SER A 502 -1.17 -17.36 -3.75
N LEU A 503 -1.83 -16.26 -3.45
CA LEU A 503 -2.42 -15.38 -4.47
C LEU A 503 -1.34 -14.69 -5.30
N GLY A 504 -0.24 -14.28 -4.68
CA GLY A 504 0.93 -13.73 -5.36
C GLY A 504 1.53 -14.74 -6.33
N GLN A 505 1.72 -15.99 -5.92
CA GLN A 505 2.27 -17.04 -6.78
C GLN A 505 1.36 -17.40 -7.96
N GLU A 506 0.04 -17.47 -7.77
CA GLU A 506 -0.93 -17.66 -8.85
C GLU A 506 -0.84 -16.50 -9.87
N SER A 507 -0.74 -15.27 -9.38
CA SER A 507 -0.61 -14.07 -10.20
C SER A 507 0.70 -14.03 -10.99
N ILE A 508 1.84 -14.44 -10.38
CA ILE A 508 3.13 -14.57 -11.08
C ILE A 508 3.01 -15.58 -12.22
N ASN A 509 2.48 -16.76 -11.96
CA ASN A 509 2.39 -17.82 -12.94
C ASN A 509 1.51 -17.40 -14.13
N ALA A 510 0.33 -16.85 -13.88
CA ALA A 510 -0.56 -16.34 -14.91
C ALA A 510 0.08 -15.18 -15.70
N GLY A 511 0.72 -14.23 -15.00
CA GLY A 511 1.43 -13.11 -15.60
C GLY A 511 2.59 -13.56 -16.49
N MET A 512 3.42 -14.50 -16.04
CA MET A 512 4.55 -15.04 -16.81
C MET A 512 4.09 -15.83 -18.04
N ILE A 513 3.05 -16.65 -17.91
CA ILE A 513 2.47 -17.41 -19.04
C ILE A 513 1.95 -16.43 -20.09
N SER A 514 1.16 -15.44 -19.69
CA SER A 514 0.61 -14.43 -20.60
C SER A 514 1.71 -13.60 -21.27
N PHE A 515 2.79 -13.24 -20.53
CA PHE A 515 3.96 -12.55 -21.06
C PHE A 515 4.62 -13.37 -22.19
N VAL A 516 4.90 -14.65 -21.95
CA VAL A 516 5.56 -15.52 -22.95
C VAL A 516 4.69 -15.69 -24.19
N ILE A 517 3.39 -15.91 -24.00
CA ILE A 517 2.44 -16.04 -25.11
C ILE A 517 2.37 -14.74 -25.93
N ALA A 518 2.18 -13.60 -25.26
CA ALA A 518 2.15 -12.29 -25.92
C ALA A 518 3.43 -12.02 -26.70
N PHE A 519 4.59 -12.33 -26.09
CA PHE A 519 5.89 -12.15 -26.71
C PHE A 519 6.02 -12.98 -27.99
N ILE A 520 5.69 -14.28 -27.96
CA ILE A 520 5.72 -15.17 -29.11
C ILE A 520 4.77 -14.66 -30.21
N LEU A 521 3.55 -14.24 -29.86
CA LEU A 521 2.57 -13.74 -30.83
C LEU A 521 3.07 -12.47 -31.54
N VAL A 522 3.72 -11.55 -30.83
CA VAL A 522 4.31 -10.34 -31.44
C VAL A 522 5.46 -10.69 -32.39
N LEU A 523 6.37 -11.59 -31.98
CA LEU A 523 7.47 -12.05 -32.84
C LEU A 523 6.92 -12.68 -34.11
N LEU A 524 5.91 -13.56 -33.99
CA LEU A 524 5.25 -14.16 -35.15
C LEU A 524 4.61 -13.11 -36.04
N TYR A 525 3.88 -12.16 -35.47
CA TYR A 525 3.23 -11.08 -36.22
C TYR A 525 4.27 -10.29 -37.04
N MET A 526 5.37 -9.84 -36.40
CA MET A 526 6.40 -9.05 -37.06
C MET A 526 7.14 -9.86 -38.16
N GLY A 527 7.53 -11.08 -37.88
CA GLY A 527 8.18 -11.98 -38.86
C GLY A 527 7.27 -12.33 -40.04
N LEU A 528 5.96 -12.53 -39.78
CA LEU A 528 4.97 -12.83 -40.83
C LEU A 528 4.67 -11.62 -41.71
N PHE A 529 4.51 -10.42 -41.11
CA PHE A 529 4.10 -9.20 -41.81
C PHE A 529 5.27 -8.52 -42.54
N TYR A 530 6.44 -8.33 -41.85
CA TYR A 530 7.59 -7.56 -42.34
C TYR A 530 8.74 -8.44 -42.87
N LYS A 531 8.63 -9.77 -42.83
CA LYS A 531 9.61 -10.73 -43.30
C LYS A 531 11.00 -10.53 -42.68
N THR A 532 12.05 -10.25 -43.46
CA THR A 532 13.43 -10.14 -42.97
C THR A 532 13.61 -8.93 -42.02
N ALA A 533 12.97 -7.80 -42.33
CA ALA A 533 12.99 -6.63 -41.47
C ALA A 533 12.24 -6.90 -40.14
N GLY A 534 11.19 -7.73 -40.15
CA GLY A 534 10.48 -8.18 -38.94
C GLY A 534 11.40 -8.92 -37.98
N TRP A 535 12.19 -9.88 -38.45
CA TRP A 535 13.18 -10.58 -37.62
C TRP A 535 14.26 -9.66 -37.01
N MET A 536 14.60 -8.55 -37.68
CA MET A 536 15.49 -7.54 -37.08
C MET A 536 14.80 -6.75 -35.96
N SER A 537 13.53 -6.46 -36.15
CA SER A 537 12.70 -5.87 -35.08
C SER A 537 12.57 -6.80 -33.88
N ASP A 538 12.45 -8.13 -34.13
CA ASP A 538 12.33 -9.13 -33.08
C ASP A 538 13.59 -9.21 -32.21
N VAL A 539 14.77 -9.16 -32.83
CA VAL A 539 16.06 -9.08 -32.10
C VAL A 539 16.15 -7.78 -31.31
N ALA A 540 15.69 -6.65 -31.87
CA ALA A 540 15.67 -5.39 -31.15
C ALA A 540 14.65 -5.40 -29.98
N LEU A 541 13.51 -6.08 -30.14
CA LEU A 541 12.51 -6.28 -29.07
C LEU A 541 13.07 -7.14 -27.94
N LEU A 542 13.76 -8.24 -28.26
CA LEU A 542 14.45 -9.06 -27.26
C LEU A 542 15.48 -8.23 -26.48
N THR A 543 16.25 -7.41 -27.22
CA THR A 543 17.23 -6.48 -26.59
C THR A 543 16.51 -5.46 -25.71
N ASN A 544 15.35 -4.95 -26.13
CA ASN A 544 14.56 -4.01 -25.34
C ASN A 544 14.10 -4.61 -24.02
N VAL A 545 13.52 -5.83 -24.03
CA VAL A 545 13.10 -6.53 -22.80
C VAL A 545 14.30 -6.75 -21.86
N PHE A 546 15.43 -7.17 -22.42
CA PHE A 546 16.67 -7.35 -21.64
C PHE A 546 17.16 -6.04 -21.00
N LEU A 547 17.20 -4.93 -21.76
CA LEU A 547 17.59 -3.62 -21.23
C LEU A 547 16.60 -3.10 -20.22
N LEU A 548 15.29 -3.24 -20.47
CA LEU A 548 14.24 -2.83 -19.54
C LEU A 548 14.40 -3.53 -18.19
N MET A 549 14.57 -4.86 -18.18
CA MET A 549 14.77 -5.62 -16.95
C MET A 549 16.06 -5.18 -16.21
N GLY A 550 17.16 -4.99 -16.94
CA GLY A 550 18.42 -4.54 -16.36
C GLY A 550 18.33 -3.14 -15.76
N VAL A 551 17.63 -2.23 -16.42
CA VAL A 551 17.42 -0.85 -15.94
C VAL A 551 16.50 -0.82 -14.73
N LEU A 552 15.40 -1.61 -14.73
CA LEU A 552 14.50 -1.74 -13.57
C LEU A 552 15.27 -2.17 -12.32
N VAL A 553 16.08 -3.21 -12.45
CA VAL A 553 16.91 -3.71 -11.33
C VAL A 553 17.92 -2.65 -10.89
N SER A 554 18.55 -1.93 -11.83
CA SER A 554 19.55 -0.89 -11.52
C SER A 554 18.98 0.29 -10.74
N PHE A 555 17.70 0.62 -10.96
CA PHE A 555 17.00 1.67 -10.23
C PHE A 555 16.32 1.17 -8.93
N GLY A 556 16.43 -0.11 -8.61
CA GLY A 556 15.74 -0.71 -7.47
C GLY A 556 14.20 -0.65 -7.60
N ALA A 557 13.69 -0.57 -8.83
CA ALA A 557 12.27 -0.44 -9.07
C ALA A 557 11.52 -1.73 -8.70
N VAL A 558 10.35 -1.58 -8.07
CA VAL A 558 9.51 -2.70 -7.65
C VAL A 558 8.64 -3.17 -8.82
N LEU A 559 8.74 -4.46 -9.15
CA LEU A 559 7.91 -5.09 -10.17
C LEU A 559 6.58 -5.55 -9.54
N THR A 560 5.49 -4.91 -9.94
CA THR A 560 4.12 -5.22 -9.50
C THR A 560 3.36 -6.00 -10.57
N LEU A 561 2.18 -6.54 -10.24
CA LEU A 561 1.34 -7.23 -11.24
C LEU A 561 0.88 -6.28 -12.36
N PRO A 562 0.36 -5.06 -12.10
CA PRO A 562 0.19 -4.06 -13.13
C PRO A 562 1.49 -3.71 -13.86
N GLY A 563 2.66 -3.74 -13.16
CA GLY A 563 3.97 -3.54 -13.76
C GLY A 563 4.32 -4.59 -14.82
N ILE A 564 4.00 -5.87 -14.60
CA ILE A 564 4.13 -6.93 -15.62
C ILE A 564 3.24 -6.61 -16.82
N ALA A 565 1.98 -6.22 -16.60
CA ALA A 565 1.10 -5.80 -17.69
C ALA A 565 1.67 -4.57 -18.43
N GLY A 566 2.31 -3.64 -17.73
CA GLY A 566 3.06 -2.51 -18.30
C GLY A 566 4.21 -2.95 -19.19
N ILE A 567 5.01 -3.96 -18.78
CA ILE A 567 6.08 -4.53 -19.60
C ILE A 567 5.51 -5.12 -20.89
N VAL A 568 4.42 -5.92 -20.79
CA VAL A 568 3.80 -6.55 -21.98
C VAL A 568 3.19 -5.49 -22.91
N LEU A 569 2.55 -4.46 -22.34
CA LEU A 569 2.04 -3.33 -23.11
C LEU A 569 3.17 -2.59 -23.84
N THR A 570 4.28 -2.30 -23.13
CA THR A 570 5.43 -1.63 -23.73
C THR A 570 6.10 -2.47 -24.81
N MET A 571 6.04 -3.82 -24.74
CA MET A 571 6.47 -4.67 -25.86
C MET A 571 5.61 -4.44 -27.12
N GLY A 572 4.28 -4.35 -26.97
CA GLY A 572 3.38 -4.00 -28.07
C GLY A 572 3.71 -2.63 -28.66
N MET A 573 3.95 -1.64 -27.80
CA MET A 573 4.31 -0.28 -28.21
C MET A 573 5.76 -0.16 -28.76
N ALA A 574 6.69 -1.00 -28.30
CA ALA A 574 8.07 -1.00 -28.78
C ALA A 574 8.19 -1.35 -30.25
N VAL A 575 7.26 -2.18 -30.73
CA VAL A 575 7.17 -2.56 -32.14
C VAL A 575 6.60 -1.43 -33.00
N ASP A 576 5.77 -0.55 -32.44
CA ASP A 576 5.13 0.56 -33.14
C ASP A 576 6.17 1.48 -33.83
N ALA A 577 7.22 1.86 -33.13
CA ALA A 577 8.29 2.68 -33.71
C ALA A 577 8.95 2.00 -34.94
N ASN A 578 9.10 0.68 -34.89
CA ASN A 578 9.65 -0.09 -36.03
C ASN A 578 8.64 -0.16 -37.18
N VAL A 579 7.35 -0.33 -36.89
CA VAL A 579 6.26 -0.28 -37.89
C VAL A 579 6.26 1.08 -38.60
N ILE A 580 6.38 2.17 -37.86
CA ILE A 580 6.48 3.53 -38.41
C ILE A 580 7.64 3.64 -39.39
N ILE A 581 8.82 3.19 -38.98
CA ILE A 581 10.04 3.21 -39.80
C ILE A 581 9.88 2.37 -41.06
N TYR A 582 9.35 1.12 -40.91
CA TYR A 582 9.23 0.19 -42.03
C TYR A 582 8.18 0.64 -43.06
N GLU A 583 7.04 1.12 -42.64
CA GLU A 583 6.03 1.68 -43.54
C GLU A 583 6.57 2.90 -44.29
N ARG A 584 7.39 3.74 -43.63
CA ARG A 584 8.05 4.88 -44.29
C ARG A 584 9.13 4.42 -45.29
N ILE A 585 9.93 3.39 -44.98
CA ILE A 585 10.88 2.80 -45.91
C ILE A 585 10.15 2.20 -47.13
N LYS A 586 9.04 1.48 -46.92
CA LYS A 586 8.21 0.94 -48.02
C LYS A 586 7.70 2.05 -48.94
N GLU A 587 7.28 3.17 -48.37
CA GLU A 587 6.83 4.35 -49.12
C GLU A 587 7.95 4.95 -49.97
N GLU A 588 9.17 5.15 -49.41
CA GLU A 588 10.32 5.65 -50.14
C GLU A 588 10.81 4.70 -51.22
N LEU A 589 10.71 3.38 -51.01
CA LEU A 589 10.99 2.34 -52.02
C LEU A 589 9.98 2.38 -53.16
N ARG A 590 8.67 2.55 -52.85
CA ARG A 590 7.62 2.71 -53.89
C ARG A 590 7.82 4.03 -54.69
N GLY A 591 8.39 5.03 -54.09
CA GLY A 591 8.80 6.29 -54.77
C GLY A 591 10.01 6.12 -55.69
N GLY A 592 10.54 4.89 -55.90
CA GLY A 592 11.65 4.58 -56.77
C GLY A 592 13.05 4.83 -56.25
N LYS A 593 13.21 5.10 -54.92
CA LYS A 593 14.53 5.28 -54.33
C LYS A 593 15.27 3.95 -54.16
N GLY A 594 16.57 3.97 -54.36
CA GLY A 594 17.44 2.82 -54.05
C GLY A 594 17.40 2.44 -52.56
N LEU A 595 17.58 1.17 -52.22
CA LEU A 595 17.42 0.60 -50.88
C LEU A 595 18.15 1.39 -49.76
N SER A 596 19.42 1.71 -49.99
CA SER A 596 20.23 2.42 -48.98
C SER A 596 19.73 3.85 -48.68
N LEU A 597 19.24 4.54 -49.72
CA LEU A 597 18.67 5.90 -49.58
C LEU A 597 17.28 5.82 -48.94
N ALA A 598 16.45 4.86 -49.35
CA ALA A 598 15.13 4.63 -48.77
C ALA A 598 15.21 4.31 -47.25
N ILE A 599 16.17 3.51 -46.81
CA ILE A 599 16.45 3.24 -45.40
C ILE A 599 16.85 4.54 -44.68
N LYS A 600 17.81 5.30 -45.21
CA LYS A 600 18.27 6.54 -44.61
C LYS A 600 17.13 7.55 -44.47
N ASP A 601 16.35 7.78 -45.51
CA ASP A 601 15.24 8.74 -45.54
C ASP A 601 14.07 8.24 -44.68
N GLY A 602 13.78 6.94 -44.68
CA GLY A 602 12.74 6.31 -43.85
C GLY A 602 12.98 6.57 -42.35
N PHE A 603 14.20 6.28 -41.87
CA PHE A 603 14.56 6.61 -40.50
C PHE A 603 14.51 8.13 -40.22
N SER A 604 15.05 8.97 -41.10
CA SER A 604 15.07 10.42 -40.89
C SER A 604 13.69 11.05 -40.82
N LYS A 605 12.77 10.61 -41.67
CA LYS A 605 11.39 11.12 -41.72
C LYS A 605 10.46 10.56 -40.63
N ALA A 606 10.76 9.33 -40.13
CA ALA A 606 10.02 8.74 -39.02
C ALA A 606 10.36 9.37 -37.66
N TYR A 607 11.53 9.99 -37.51
CA TYR A 607 12.06 10.50 -36.24
C TYR A 607 11.10 11.41 -35.49
N SER A 608 10.53 12.40 -36.18
CA SER A 608 9.61 13.37 -35.57
C SER A 608 8.39 12.70 -34.94
N ALA A 609 7.74 11.83 -35.71
CA ALA A 609 6.53 11.15 -35.26
C ALA A 609 6.80 10.20 -34.08
N ILE A 610 7.95 9.50 -34.09
CA ILE A 610 8.36 8.60 -33.01
C ILE A 610 8.66 9.36 -31.71
N ILE A 611 9.37 10.51 -31.79
CA ILE A 611 9.63 11.35 -30.63
C ILE A 611 8.33 11.89 -30.05
N ASP A 612 7.48 12.46 -30.89
CA ASP A 612 6.24 13.09 -30.46
C ASP A 612 5.30 12.07 -29.79
N GLY A 613 5.13 10.89 -30.36
CA GLY A 613 4.28 9.83 -29.81
C GLY A 613 4.81 9.29 -28.47
N ASN A 614 6.11 9.02 -28.37
CA ASN A 614 6.70 8.53 -27.11
C ASN A 614 6.70 9.63 -26.02
N LEU A 615 6.93 10.89 -26.36
CA LEU A 615 6.93 12.00 -25.40
C LEU A 615 5.54 12.20 -24.78
N THR A 616 4.47 12.10 -25.59
CA THR A 616 3.09 12.21 -25.06
C THR A 616 2.76 11.09 -24.09
N THR A 617 3.21 9.86 -24.35
CA THR A 617 3.02 8.72 -23.45
C THR A 617 3.89 8.85 -22.20
N ILE A 618 5.10 9.41 -22.28
CA ILE A 618 5.94 9.72 -21.11
C ILE A 618 5.26 10.77 -20.24
N ILE A 619 4.64 11.82 -20.82
CA ILE A 619 3.90 12.84 -20.05
C ILE A 619 2.81 12.19 -19.21
N THR A 620 1.99 11.31 -19.81
CA THR A 620 0.95 10.59 -19.06
C THR A 620 1.54 9.60 -18.03
N GLY A 621 2.66 8.96 -18.35
CA GLY A 621 3.40 8.12 -17.42
C GLY A 621 3.91 8.91 -16.19
N ILE A 622 4.42 10.12 -16.39
CA ILE A 622 4.86 11.02 -15.29
C ILE A 622 3.66 11.43 -14.43
N VAL A 623 2.53 11.82 -15.05
CA VAL A 623 1.31 12.13 -14.30
C VAL A 623 0.87 10.93 -13.47
N LEU A 624 0.88 9.73 -14.06
CA LEU A 624 0.53 8.50 -13.37
C LEU A 624 1.52 8.16 -12.23
N PHE A 625 2.79 8.46 -12.38
CA PHE A 625 3.80 8.29 -11.33
C PHE A 625 3.58 9.25 -10.16
N ILE A 626 3.17 10.51 -10.42
CA ILE A 626 2.95 11.53 -9.39
C ILE A 626 1.65 11.25 -8.60
N PHE A 627 0.57 10.89 -9.29
CA PHE A 627 -0.75 10.69 -8.67
C PHE A 627 -1.06 9.24 -8.30
N GLY A 628 -0.30 8.27 -8.81
CA GLY A 628 -0.45 6.84 -8.50
C GLY A 628 0.25 6.45 -7.21
N ASN A 629 -0.26 5.43 -6.53
CA ASN A 629 0.32 4.85 -5.32
C ASN A 629 0.61 3.37 -5.55
N GLY A 630 1.58 2.81 -4.81
CA GLY A 630 1.89 1.38 -4.75
C GLY A 630 1.96 0.68 -6.13
N PRO A 631 1.07 -0.28 -6.42
CA PRO A 631 1.08 -1.05 -7.67
C PRO A 631 0.97 -0.20 -8.93
N VAL A 632 0.23 0.93 -8.88
CA VAL A 632 0.05 1.85 -10.02
C VAL A 632 1.32 2.65 -10.29
N GLN A 633 2.04 3.06 -9.26
CA GLN A 633 3.34 3.72 -9.39
C GLN A 633 4.38 2.76 -9.99
N GLY A 634 4.36 1.47 -9.61
CA GLY A 634 5.16 0.42 -10.23
C GLY A 634 4.87 0.26 -11.72
N PHE A 635 3.59 0.27 -12.11
CA PHE A 635 3.17 0.28 -13.52
C PHE A 635 3.70 1.51 -14.28
N ALA A 636 3.55 2.72 -13.70
CA ALA A 636 4.04 3.95 -14.32
C ALA A 636 5.57 3.92 -14.54
N THR A 637 6.32 3.40 -13.57
CA THR A 637 7.78 3.24 -13.64
C THR A 637 8.17 2.30 -14.76
N THR A 638 7.53 1.12 -14.86
CA THR A 638 7.79 0.16 -15.95
C THR A 638 7.44 0.73 -17.32
N LEU A 639 6.33 1.49 -17.41
CA LEU A 639 5.90 2.15 -18.63
C LEU A 639 6.93 3.20 -19.10
N ILE A 640 7.36 4.11 -18.23
CA ILE A 640 8.33 5.17 -18.57
C ILE A 640 9.66 4.56 -19.00
N ILE A 641 10.21 3.64 -18.20
CA ILE A 641 11.48 2.97 -18.52
C ILE A 641 11.35 2.17 -19.82
N GLY A 642 10.23 1.45 -20.00
CA GLY A 642 9.95 0.67 -21.20
C GLY A 642 9.88 1.52 -22.47
N ILE A 643 9.28 2.71 -22.41
CA ILE A 643 9.24 3.65 -23.54
C ILE A 643 10.65 4.18 -23.85
N ILE A 644 11.43 4.56 -22.85
CA ILE A 644 12.80 5.08 -23.05
C ILE A 644 13.69 3.98 -23.68
N THR A 645 13.63 2.75 -23.17
CA THR A 645 14.43 1.63 -23.70
C THR A 645 13.95 1.21 -25.09
N SER A 646 12.65 1.21 -25.35
CA SER A 646 12.08 0.91 -26.68
C SER A 646 12.49 1.95 -27.73
N PHE A 647 12.44 3.24 -27.35
CA PHE A 647 12.93 4.33 -28.22
C PHE A 647 14.40 4.15 -28.59
N PHE A 648 15.24 3.79 -27.61
CA PHE A 648 16.65 3.50 -27.86
C PHE A 648 16.82 2.31 -28.81
N CYS A 649 16.11 1.21 -28.56
CA CYS A 649 16.21 -0.01 -29.37
C CYS A 649 15.71 0.18 -30.81
N ALA A 650 14.56 0.83 -30.98
CA ALA A 650 13.97 1.08 -32.30
C ALA A 650 14.85 1.98 -33.18
N ILE A 651 15.42 3.02 -32.60
CA ILE A 651 16.22 4.02 -33.37
C ILE A 651 17.65 3.54 -33.61
N PHE A 652 18.31 2.98 -32.59
CA PHE A 652 19.73 2.68 -32.66
C PHE A 652 20.00 1.20 -32.96
N ILE A 653 19.38 0.27 -32.20
CA ILE A 653 19.66 -1.16 -32.35
C ILE A 653 19.08 -1.68 -33.66
N THR A 654 17.81 -1.41 -33.96
CA THR A 654 17.17 -1.83 -35.22
C THR A 654 17.94 -1.30 -36.44
N ARG A 655 18.37 -0.04 -36.39
CA ARG A 655 19.15 0.53 -37.47
C ARG A 655 20.50 -0.13 -37.66
N LEU A 656 21.24 -0.41 -36.57
CA LEU A 656 22.52 -1.12 -36.64
C LEU A 656 22.35 -2.52 -37.23
N LEU A 657 21.26 -3.21 -36.86
CA LEU A 657 20.95 -4.56 -37.38
C LEU A 657 20.62 -4.53 -38.86
N ILE A 658 19.78 -3.57 -39.30
CA ILE A 658 19.42 -3.41 -40.73
C ILE A 658 20.66 -3.03 -41.55
N GLU A 659 21.46 -2.07 -41.11
CA GLU A 659 22.69 -1.67 -41.82
C GLU A 659 23.71 -2.82 -41.85
N TRP A 660 23.79 -3.65 -40.80
CA TRP A 660 24.67 -4.84 -40.78
C TRP A 660 24.26 -5.88 -41.82
N ILE A 661 22.92 -6.17 -41.92
CA ILE A 661 22.38 -7.13 -42.88
C ILE A 661 22.57 -6.63 -44.32
N VAL A 662 22.22 -5.37 -44.59
CA VAL A 662 22.41 -4.79 -45.91
C VAL A 662 23.87 -4.77 -46.32
N GLY A 663 24.80 -4.50 -45.38
CA GLY A 663 26.23 -4.56 -45.62
C GLY A 663 26.73 -5.96 -45.92
N LYS A 664 26.16 -7.02 -45.32
CA LYS A 664 26.58 -8.41 -45.46
C LYS A 664 25.96 -9.12 -46.66
N TRP A 665 24.64 -8.92 -46.88
CA TRP A 665 23.85 -9.64 -47.86
C TRP A 665 23.38 -8.77 -49.03
N GLY A 666 23.57 -7.47 -49.00
CA GLY A 666 23.22 -6.52 -50.04
C GLY A 666 21.72 -6.28 -50.23
N HIS A 667 20.84 -7.02 -49.55
CA HIS A 667 19.40 -6.88 -49.67
C HIS A 667 18.69 -7.15 -48.34
N ILE A 668 17.53 -6.51 -48.14
CA ILE A 668 16.58 -6.77 -47.06
C ILE A 668 15.17 -6.55 -47.58
N THR A 669 14.20 -7.32 -47.10
CA THR A 669 12.79 -7.22 -47.51
C THR A 669 11.96 -6.71 -46.32
N PHE A 670 11.05 -5.73 -46.58
CA PHE A 670 10.16 -5.08 -45.61
C PHE A 670 8.70 -5.53 -45.73
N SER A 671 8.39 -6.48 -46.56
CA SER A 671 7.03 -7.01 -46.79
C SER A 671 7.04 -8.41 -47.40
N ARG A 672 5.93 -9.12 -47.30
CA ARG A 672 5.57 -10.29 -48.08
C ARG A 672 4.64 -9.86 -49.21
N ARG A 673 4.37 -10.73 -50.21
CA ARG A 673 3.49 -10.41 -51.33
C ARG A 673 2.09 -9.99 -50.89
N TRP A 674 1.53 -10.58 -49.82
CA TRP A 674 0.22 -10.24 -49.30
C TRP A 674 0.22 -8.98 -48.43
N SER A 675 1.31 -8.70 -47.71
CA SER A 675 1.43 -7.51 -46.80
C SER A 675 1.95 -6.25 -47.51
N GLU A 676 2.42 -6.39 -48.77
CA GLU A 676 3.02 -5.27 -49.54
C GLU A 676 2.00 -4.17 -49.84
N ASN A 677 0.78 -4.56 -50.23
CA ASN A 677 -0.29 -3.63 -50.59
C ASN A 677 -1.45 -3.61 -49.59
N PHE A 678 -1.22 -4.08 -48.36
CA PHE A 678 -2.25 -4.08 -47.32
C PHE A 678 -2.79 -2.68 -47.07
N LEU A 679 -4.10 -2.46 -47.37
CA LEU A 679 -4.83 -1.19 -47.23
C LEU A 679 -4.22 0.04 -47.97
N ASN A 680 -3.32 -0.16 -48.94
CA ASN A 680 -2.64 0.95 -49.59
C ASN A 680 -3.49 1.63 -50.68
N ASN A 681 -4.47 0.92 -51.26
CA ASN A 681 -5.34 1.45 -52.29
C ASN A 681 -6.72 1.91 -51.80
N THR A 682 -6.85 2.16 -50.50
CA THR A 682 -8.12 2.65 -49.93
C THR A 682 -8.39 4.08 -50.39
N ARG A 683 -9.65 4.37 -50.76
CA ARG A 683 -10.12 5.69 -51.19
C ARG A 683 -11.42 6.03 -50.48
N VAL A 684 -11.41 5.94 -49.15
CA VAL A 684 -12.55 6.24 -48.28
C VAL A 684 -12.64 7.74 -48.04
N ASP A 685 -13.82 8.35 -48.29
CA ASP A 685 -14.08 9.74 -47.95
C ASP A 685 -14.57 9.86 -46.49
N PHE A 686 -13.58 9.91 -45.54
CA PHE A 686 -13.83 10.01 -44.10
C PHE A 686 -14.50 11.32 -43.74
N ILE A 687 -14.07 12.43 -44.35
CA ILE A 687 -14.60 13.77 -44.08
C ILE A 687 -16.07 13.90 -44.52
N ALA A 688 -16.51 13.25 -45.61
CA ALA A 688 -17.93 13.20 -45.98
C ALA A 688 -18.80 12.52 -44.92
N LYS A 689 -18.28 11.47 -44.31
CA LYS A 689 -19.00 10.69 -43.26
C LYS A 689 -18.95 11.29 -41.86
N ARG A 690 -18.27 12.46 -41.65
CA ARG A 690 -18.05 13.03 -40.31
C ARG A 690 -19.33 13.31 -39.52
N LYS A 691 -20.42 13.77 -40.22
CA LYS A 691 -21.70 14.02 -39.53
C LYS A 691 -22.31 12.76 -38.97
N LEU A 692 -22.20 11.63 -39.66
CA LEU A 692 -22.63 10.33 -39.16
C LEU A 692 -21.77 9.89 -37.99
N ALA A 693 -20.45 10.07 -38.09
CA ALA A 693 -19.51 9.76 -37.01
C ALA A 693 -19.81 10.58 -35.74
N TYR A 694 -20.07 11.88 -35.88
CA TYR A 694 -20.47 12.73 -34.76
C TYR A 694 -21.81 12.29 -34.16
N GLY A 695 -22.78 11.90 -34.99
CA GLY A 695 -24.07 11.37 -34.52
C GLY A 695 -23.90 10.07 -33.71
N ILE A 696 -23.07 9.15 -34.18
CA ILE A 696 -22.74 7.93 -33.45
C ILE A 696 -22.00 8.25 -32.14
N ALA A 697 -21.02 9.13 -32.19
CA ALA A 697 -20.25 9.51 -30.99
C ALA A 697 -21.15 10.15 -29.92
N VAL A 698 -22.04 11.07 -30.33
CA VAL A 698 -23.01 11.70 -29.41
C VAL A 698 -23.98 10.65 -28.86
N ALA A 699 -24.49 9.74 -29.70
CA ALA A 699 -25.40 8.67 -29.25
C ALA A 699 -24.73 7.75 -28.21
N LEU A 700 -23.48 7.34 -28.45
CA LEU A 700 -22.69 6.54 -27.50
C LEU A 700 -22.43 7.31 -26.19
N MET A 701 -22.15 8.62 -26.31
CA MET A 701 -21.92 9.45 -25.13
C MET A 701 -23.20 9.61 -24.30
N VAL A 702 -24.34 9.85 -24.95
CA VAL A 702 -25.64 9.93 -24.26
C VAL A 702 -25.95 8.61 -23.57
N LEU A 703 -25.75 7.48 -24.27
CA LEU A 703 -25.98 6.15 -23.69
C LEU A 703 -25.06 5.91 -22.48
N SER A 704 -23.80 6.32 -22.56
CA SER A 704 -22.83 6.27 -21.46
C SER A 704 -23.30 7.11 -20.27
N CYS A 705 -23.75 8.35 -20.51
CA CYS A 705 -24.27 9.23 -19.48
C CYS A 705 -25.55 8.66 -18.82
N VAL A 706 -26.49 8.17 -19.64
CA VAL A 706 -27.73 7.55 -19.14
C VAL A 706 -27.40 6.34 -18.26
N SER A 707 -26.47 5.47 -18.69
CA SER A 707 -26.04 4.34 -17.89
C SER A 707 -25.38 4.77 -16.58
N PHE A 708 -24.51 5.76 -16.64
CA PHE A 708 -23.83 6.31 -15.47
C PHE A 708 -24.84 6.83 -14.41
N PHE A 709 -25.85 7.59 -14.83
CA PHE A 709 -26.85 8.11 -13.88
C PHE A 709 -27.89 7.06 -13.43
N ALA A 710 -28.19 6.07 -14.26
CA ALA A 710 -29.19 5.04 -13.96
C ALA A 710 -28.62 3.87 -13.13
N ARG A 711 -27.39 3.45 -13.42
CA ARG A 711 -26.75 2.28 -12.79
C ARG A 711 -25.56 2.62 -11.91
N GLY A 712 -24.96 3.83 -12.06
CA GLY A 712 -23.72 4.22 -11.37
C GLY A 712 -22.49 3.49 -11.90
N LEU A 713 -21.46 3.45 -11.07
CA LEU A 713 -20.21 2.72 -11.30
C LEU A 713 -20.01 1.70 -10.19
N ASN A 714 -19.40 0.59 -10.51
CA ASN A 714 -18.89 -0.36 -9.55
C ASN A 714 -17.54 0.15 -9.03
N LEU A 715 -17.57 0.96 -7.96
CA LEU A 715 -16.37 1.55 -7.37
C LEU A 715 -15.66 0.54 -6.46
N GLY A 716 -14.35 0.46 -6.54
CA GLY A 716 -13.54 -0.32 -5.62
C GLY A 716 -13.46 0.28 -4.21
N ALA A 717 -13.05 -0.52 -3.24
CA ALA A 717 -12.86 -0.08 -1.86
C ALA A 717 -11.90 1.13 -1.75
N GLU A 718 -10.99 1.30 -2.69
CA GLU A 718 -10.08 2.46 -2.78
C GLU A 718 -10.82 3.80 -2.95
N PHE A 719 -12.02 3.79 -3.52
CA PHE A 719 -12.83 5.00 -3.77
C PHE A 719 -14.05 5.11 -2.83
N THR A 720 -14.55 3.99 -2.32
CA THR A 720 -15.70 3.97 -1.39
C THR A 720 -15.27 4.02 0.06
N GLY A 721 -14.03 3.63 0.35
CA GLY A 721 -13.60 3.25 1.69
C GLY A 721 -14.22 1.93 2.12
N GLY A 722 -13.76 1.39 3.22
CA GLY A 722 -14.29 0.13 3.76
C GLY A 722 -13.23 -0.94 3.97
N ARG A 723 -13.72 -2.14 4.29
CA ARG A 723 -12.91 -3.34 4.46
C ARG A 723 -13.26 -4.32 3.37
N ALA A 724 -12.26 -4.81 2.64
CA ALA A 724 -12.43 -5.79 1.57
C ALA A 724 -11.65 -7.06 1.87
N TYR A 725 -12.31 -8.19 1.79
CA TYR A 725 -11.73 -9.50 2.05
C TYR A 725 -11.89 -10.39 0.82
N VAL A 726 -10.82 -11.07 0.42
CA VAL A 726 -10.91 -12.16 -0.56
C VAL A 726 -10.82 -13.48 0.22
N ILE A 727 -11.86 -14.29 0.11
CA ILE A 727 -12.03 -15.51 0.89
C ILE A 727 -12.10 -16.70 -0.07
N ARG A 728 -11.34 -17.76 0.27
CA ARG A 728 -11.33 -19.03 -0.48
C ARG A 728 -12.11 -20.08 0.29
N PHE A 729 -13.01 -20.75 -0.41
CA PHE A 729 -13.76 -21.91 0.08
C PHE A 729 -13.12 -23.21 -0.42
N ASP A 730 -13.45 -24.32 0.25
CA ASP A 730 -13.03 -25.67 -0.15
C ASP A 730 -13.80 -26.22 -1.34
N LYS A 731 -14.96 -25.62 -1.66
CA LYS A 731 -15.83 -25.96 -2.79
C LYS A 731 -16.35 -24.71 -3.49
N PRO A 732 -16.84 -24.80 -4.74
CA PRO A 732 -17.53 -23.72 -5.40
C PRO A 732 -18.76 -23.28 -4.58
N VAL A 733 -18.93 -21.98 -4.37
CA VAL A 733 -20.06 -21.38 -3.65
C VAL A 733 -20.71 -20.28 -4.49
N SER A 734 -22.01 -20.04 -4.27
CA SER A 734 -22.73 -18.97 -4.97
C SER A 734 -22.49 -17.63 -4.29
N ALA A 735 -22.19 -16.59 -5.07
CA ALA A 735 -22.04 -15.23 -4.53
C ALA A 735 -23.32 -14.73 -3.84
N GLU A 736 -24.48 -15.17 -4.31
CA GLU A 736 -25.78 -14.82 -3.72
C GLU A 736 -25.94 -15.47 -2.35
N GLU A 737 -25.53 -16.73 -2.18
CA GLU A 737 -25.60 -17.45 -0.90
C GLU A 737 -24.64 -16.82 0.13
N VAL A 738 -23.41 -16.48 -0.30
CA VAL A 738 -22.44 -15.76 0.54
C VAL A 738 -23.00 -14.40 0.95
N ARG A 739 -23.62 -13.64 0.01
CA ARG A 739 -24.19 -12.33 0.27
C ARG A 739 -25.31 -12.41 1.32
N GLN A 740 -26.24 -13.35 1.17
CA GLN A 740 -27.37 -13.52 2.11
C GLN A 740 -26.89 -13.84 3.53
N ASN A 741 -25.89 -14.71 3.68
CA ASN A 741 -25.32 -15.05 4.98
C ASN A 741 -24.61 -13.88 5.63
N VAL A 742 -23.80 -13.14 4.86
CA VAL A 742 -23.06 -11.97 5.33
C VAL A 742 -24.01 -10.83 5.71
N GLU A 743 -24.99 -10.50 4.85
CA GLU A 743 -26.00 -9.47 5.15
C GLU A 743 -26.82 -9.81 6.40
N LYS A 744 -27.21 -11.10 6.56
CA LYS A 744 -27.93 -11.56 7.74
C LYS A 744 -27.09 -11.43 9.02
N ALA A 745 -25.80 -11.74 8.95
CA ALA A 745 -24.90 -11.62 10.09
C ALA A 745 -24.72 -10.13 10.50
N PHE A 746 -24.38 -9.26 9.56
CA PHE A 746 -24.24 -7.82 9.86
C PHE A 746 -25.53 -7.15 10.29
N SER A 747 -26.72 -7.58 9.81
CA SER A 747 -28.01 -7.01 10.21
C SER A 747 -28.34 -7.20 11.69
N GLN A 748 -27.70 -8.14 12.38
CA GLN A 748 -27.84 -8.37 13.83
C GLN A 748 -27.13 -7.31 14.69
N PHE A 749 -26.13 -6.63 14.11
CA PHE A 749 -25.29 -5.64 14.80
C PHE A 749 -25.58 -4.20 14.39
N ALA A 750 -26.63 -3.96 13.60
CA ALA A 750 -26.93 -2.65 13.05
C ALA A 750 -27.65 -1.75 14.04
N ASP A 751 -26.95 -0.79 14.61
CA ASP A 751 -27.56 0.42 15.11
C ASP A 751 -28.01 1.31 13.94
N ALA A 752 -29.32 1.37 13.71
CA ALA A 752 -30.16 2.38 13.04
C ALA A 752 -29.85 2.87 11.60
N ASP A 753 -28.68 2.68 10.99
CA ASP A 753 -28.41 3.12 9.61
C ASP A 753 -28.18 1.94 8.65
N ALA A 754 -29.30 1.42 8.10
CA ALA A 754 -29.30 0.29 7.15
C ALA A 754 -28.48 0.55 5.85
N SER A 755 -28.08 1.79 5.59
CA SER A 755 -27.23 2.14 4.44
C SER A 755 -25.74 1.80 4.62
N SER A 756 -25.26 1.66 5.85
CA SER A 756 -23.86 1.32 6.17
C SER A 756 -23.57 -0.20 6.16
N ILE A 757 -24.61 -1.05 6.05
CA ILE A 757 -24.51 -2.52 6.15
C ILE A 757 -24.38 -3.18 4.77
N SER A 758 -24.44 -2.39 3.69
CA SER A 758 -24.39 -2.95 2.34
C SER A 758 -23.05 -3.66 2.13
N SER A 759 -23.08 -4.99 2.23
CA SER A 759 -21.97 -5.84 1.91
C SER A 759 -22.03 -6.20 0.42
N GLU A 760 -21.01 -5.82 -0.32
CA GLU A 760 -20.90 -6.22 -1.71
C GLU A 760 -20.15 -7.56 -1.78
N VAL A 761 -20.81 -8.59 -2.30
CA VAL A 761 -20.22 -9.92 -2.50
C VAL A 761 -20.15 -10.23 -3.98
N LYS A 762 -18.93 -10.56 -4.45
CA LYS A 762 -18.65 -10.91 -5.84
C LYS A 762 -17.69 -12.09 -5.94
N GLN A 763 -17.86 -12.90 -6.98
CA GLN A 763 -16.86 -13.90 -7.32
C GLN A 763 -15.55 -13.22 -7.69
N TYR A 764 -14.42 -13.76 -7.20
CA TYR A 764 -13.07 -13.25 -7.44
C TYR A 764 -12.15 -14.37 -7.90
N GLY A 765 -11.91 -14.40 -9.22
CA GLY A 765 -11.07 -15.43 -9.83
C GLY A 765 -11.75 -16.79 -9.97
N LYS A 766 -11.40 -17.75 -9.11
CA LYS A 766 -11.95 -19.09 -9.13
C LYS A 766 -13.38 -19.13 -8.59
N GLU A 767 -14.16 -20.16 -8.97
CA GLU A 767 -15.54 -20.36 -8.50
C GLU A 767 -15.66 -20.56 -6.97
N ASN A 768 -14.55 -20.89 -6.32
CA ASN A 768 -14.46 -21.03 -4.87
C ASN A 768 -13.83 -19.84 -4.17
N GLN A 769 -13.73 -18.68 -4.82
CA GLN A 769 -13.18 -17.46 -4.23
C GLN A 769 -14.19 -16.32 -4.34
N MET A 770 -14.48 -15.68 -3.21
CA MET A 770 -15.40 -14.56 -3.12
C MET A 770 -14.71 -13.34 -2.53
N ARG A 771 -14.98 -12.17 -3.12
CA ARG A 771 -14.61 -10.88 -2.55
C ARG A 771 -15.80 -10.29 -1.84
N ILE A 772 -15.61 -9.92 -0.57
CA ILE A 772 -16.59 -9.30 0.30
C ILE A 772 -16.08 -7.91 0.65
N VAL A 773 -16.89 -6.88 0.40
CA VAL A 773 -16.59 -5.49 0.78
C VAL A 773 -17.68 -5.04 1.74
N THR A 774 -17.29 -4.50 2.91
CA THR A 774 -18.20 -3.97 3.92
C THR A 774 -17.74 -2.61 4.42
N GLN A 775 -18.68 -1.74 4.72
CA GLN A 775 -18.44 -0.44 5.34
C GLN A 775 -18.72 -0.45 6.86
N TYR A 776 -19.02 -1.63 7.44
CA TYR A 776 -19.27 -1.73 8.88
C TYR A 776 -18.00 -1.34 9.67
N ARG A 777 -18.13 -0.39 10.58
CA ARG A 777 -17.03 0.19 11.40
C ARG A 777 -15.76 0.54 10.60
N TYR A 778 -15.92 1.04 9.36
CA TYR A 778 -14.76 1.34 8.48
C TYR A 778 -13.98 2.59 8.91
N ASP A 779 -14.59 3.47 9.68
CA ASP A 779 -14.01 4.65 10.31
C ASP A 779 -13.20 4.32 11.58
N ASP A 780 -13.50 3.17 12.21
CA ASP A 780 -12.76 2.63 13.35
C ASP A 780 -11.56 1.82 12.86
N THR A 781 -10.37 2.34 13.16
CA THR A 781 -9.11 1.74 12.73
C THR A 781 -8.48 0.84 13.78
N SER A 782 -9.15 0.57 14.91
CA SER A 782 -8.66 -0.32 15.96
C SER A 782 -8.54 -1.78 15.50
N ASP A 783 -7.67 -2.54 16.14
CA ASP A 783 -7.51 -3.97 15.87
C ASP A 783 -8.69 -4.76 16.44
N GLU A 784 -9.34 -4.25 17.50
CA GLU A 784 -10.57 -4.80 18.04
C GLU A 784 -11.69 -4.76 17.00
N ALA A 785 -11.92 -3.62 16.36
CA ALA A 785 -12.92 -3.50 15.29
C ALA A 785 -12.61 -4.39 14.08
N THR A 786 -11.32 -4.60 13.78
CA THR A 786 -10.91 -5.51 12.70
C THR A 786 -11.20 -6.96 13.05
N SER A 787 -10.84 -7.39 14.27
CA SER A 787 -11.10 -8.75 14.74
C SER A 787 -12.61 -9.05 14.86
N GLU A 788 -13.41 -8.07 15.28
CA GLU A 788 -14.87 -8.20 15.34
C GLU A 788 -15.49 -8.40 13.95
N VAL A 789 -15.08 -7.59 12.96
CA VAL A 789 -15.58 -7.74 11.58
C VAL A 789 -15.18 -9.09 10.99
N GLU A 790 -13.93 -9.53 11.21
CA GLU A 790 -13.45 -10.84 10.76
C GLU A 790 -14.21 -11.99 11.44
N GLN A 791 -14.56 -11.85 12.73
CA GLN A 791 -15.37 -12.80 13.46
C GLN A 791 -16.78 -12.90 12.91
N ILE A 792 -17.44 -11.76 12.65
CA ILE A 792 -18.79 -11.72 12.05
C ILE A 792 -18.80 -12.41 10.68
N ILE A 793 -17.77 -12.15 9.85
CA ILE A 793 -17.64 -12.77 8.53
C ILE A 793 -17.39 -14.28 8.68
N TYR A 794 -16.53 -14.68 9.61
CA TYR A 794 -16.26 -16.09 9.88
C TYR A 794 -17.55 -16.84 10.30
N ASP A 795 -18.31 -16.30 11.24
CA ASP A 795 -19.54 -16.92 11.73
C ASP A 795 -20.62 -17.03 10.63
N ALA A 796 -20.68 -16.02 9.76
CA ALA A 796 -21.56 -16.04 8.58
C ALA A 796 -21.19 -17.11 7.55
N LEU A 797 -19.88 -17.36 7.37
CA LEU A 797 -19.37 -18.22 6.29
C LEU A 797 -18.99 -19.62 6.73
N LYS A 798 -18.78 -19.86 8.03
CA LYS A 798 -18.45 -21.17 8.59
C LYS A 798 -19.37 -22.29 8.09
N PRO A 799 -20.72 -22.12 7.99
CA PRO A 799 -21.61 -23.15 7.49
C PRO A 799 -21.40 -23.55 6.02
N LEU A 800 -20.72 -22.71 5.23
CA LEU A 800 -20.49 -22.93 3.80
C LEU A 800 -19.29 -23.84 3.53
N TYR A 801 -18.42 -24.08 4.52
CA TYR A 801 -17.31 -25.02 4.44
C TYR A 801 -17.78 -26.46 4.63
N SER A 802 -17.10 -27.42 3.99
CA SER A 802 -17.41 -28.85 4.11
C SER A 802 -16.81 -29.48 5.38
N TYR A 803 -15.97 -28.76 6.10
CA TYR A 803 -15.29 -29.17 7.33
C TYR A 803 -15.33 -28.04 8.36
N ASP A 804 -15.09 -28.38 9.62
CA ASP A 804 -15.08 -27.39 10.70
C ASP A 804 -13.76 -26.58 10.67
N ILE A 805 -13.78 -25.41 10.04
CA ILE A 805 -12.65 -24.49 10.02
C ILE A 805 -12.63 -23.68 11.32
N THR A 806 -11.46 -23.55 11.96
CA THR A 806 -11.30 -22.67 13.13
C THR A 806 -11.14 -21.21 12.72
N PHE A 807 -11.43 -20.27 13.63
CA PHE A 807 -11.27 -18.85 13.36
C PHE A 807 -9.80 -18.49 13.03
N GLU A 808 -8.84 -19.08 13.73
CA GLU A 808 -7.42 -18.86 13.44
C GLU A 808 -7.01 -19.38 12.06
N GLN A 809 -7.52 -20.56 11.65
CA GLN A 809 -7.29 -21.08 10.30
C GLN A 809 -7.94 -20.19 9.24
N PHE A 810 -9.15 -19.70 9.50
CA PHE A 810 -9.86 -18.78 8.60
C PHE A 810 -9.13 -17.46 8.41
N ARG A 811 -8.56 -16.91 9.47
CA ARG A 811 -7.82 -15.65 9.49
C ARG A 811 -6.39 -15.77 8.91
N ASN A 812 -5.83 -16.97 8.91
CA ASN A 812 -4.43 -17.17 8.52
C ASN A 812 -4.25 -17.06 7.01
N THR A 813 -3.75 -15.91 6.56
CA THR A 813 -3.46 -15.61 5.15
C THR A 813 -2.19 -16.31 4.62
N GLN A 814 -1.43 -16.99 5.45
CA GLN A 814 -0.08 -17.49 5.14
C GLN A 814 -0.07 -18.92 4.57
N THR A 815 -1.10 -19.69 4.84
CA THR A 815 -1.20 -21.08 4.36
C THR A 815 -1.94 -21.13 3.03
N ASP A 816 -1.67 -22.14 2.20
CA ASP A 816 -2.46 -22.44 0.99
C ASP A 816 -3.88 -22.92 1.34
N ALA A 817 -4.28 -22.78 2.59
CA ALA A 817 -5.53 -23.19 3.15
C ALA A 817 -6.70 -22.31 2.71
N ASN A 818 -7.90 -22.80 2.96
CA ASN A 818 -9.14 -22.05 2.81
C ASN A 818 -9.23 -20.99 3.91
N GLY A 819 -9.94 -19.88 3.64
CA GLY A 819 -10.05 -18.74 4.52
C GLY A 819 -9.70 -17.44 3.83
N ILE A 820 -9.27 -16.41 4.58
CA ILE A 820 -8.91 -15.09 4.08
C ILE A 820 -7.58 -15.17 3.30
N LEU A 821 -7.63 -14.80 2.02
CA LEU A 821 -6.44 -14.67 1.15
C LEU A 821 -5.87 -13.25 1.16
N THR A 822 -6.76 -12.24 1.18
CA THR A 822 -6.38 -10.83 1.28
C THR A 822 -7.34 -10.11 2.20
N ALA A 823 -6.82 -9.14 2.93
CA ALA A 823 -7.58 -8.21 3.73
C ALA A 823 -7.10 -6.80 3.43
N ASP A 824 -8.00 -5.95 2.94
CA ASP A 824 -7.76 -4.56 2.63
C ASP A 824 -8.63 -3.68 3.54
N LYS A 825 -8.02 -2.70 4.19
CA LYS A 825 -8.71 -1.72 5.02
C LYS A 825 -8.36 -0.32 4.54
N ILE A 826 -9.35 0.45 4.14
CA ILE A 826 -9.16 1.78 3.58
C ILE A 826 -10.06 2.77 4.31
N GLY A 827 -9.43 3.70 5.00
CA GLY A 827 -10.13 4.76 5.73
C GLY A 827 -10.81 5.78 4.79
N PRO A 828 -11.86 6.49 5.27
CA PRO A 828 -12.65 7.41 4.45
C PRO A 828 -11.86 8.59 3.90
N SER A 829 -10.87 9.10 4.63
CA SER A 829 -10.01 10.21 4.18
C SER A 829 -9.17 9.82 2.96
N ILE A 830 -8.62 8.60 2.96
CA ILE A 830 -7.83 8.08 1.83
C ILE A 830 -8.71 7.87 0.60
N ALA A 831 -9.87 7.25 0.77
CA ALA A 831 -10.79 7.00 -0.35
C ALA A 831 -11.18 8.31 -1.05
N LYS A 832 -11.44 9.38 -0.28
CA LYS A 832 -11.72 10.70 -0.82
C LYS A 832 -10.52 11.30 -1.57
N ASP A 833 -9.32 11.22 -0.99
CA ASP A 833 -8.10 11.73 -1.63
C ASP A 833 -7.79 10.96 -2.93
N MET A 834 -7.96 9.64 -2.92
CA MET A 834 -7.78 8.81 -4.12
C MET A 834 -8.76 9.19 -5.23
N THR A 835 -10.03 9.48 -4.87
CA THR A 835 -11.04 9.93 -5.83
C THR A 835 -10.65 11.25 -6.48
N TRP A 836 -10.24 12.26 -5.70
CA TRP A 836 -9.82 13.54 -6.24
C TRP A 836 -8.53 13.43 -7.06
N ASN A 837 -7.56 12.66 -6.60
CA ASN A 837 -6.32 12.41 -7.34
C ASN A 837 -6.59 11.73 -8.70
N ALA A 838 -7.54 10.80 -8.75
CA ALA A 838 -7.96 10.17 -10.00
C ALA A 838 -8.56 11.20 -10.98
N ILE A 839 -9.46 12.07 -10.51
CA ILE A 839 -10.06 13.14 -11.33
C ILE A 839 -8.98 14.12 -11.82
N TYR A 840 -8.12 14.60 -10.92
CA TYR A 840 -7.07 15.54 -11.26
C TYR A 840 -6.05 14.94 -12.24
N SER A 841 -5.66 13.68 -12.08
CA SER A 841 -4.71 13.03 -12.98
C SER A 841 -5.20 12.97 -14.42
N VAL A 842 -6.48 12.62 -14.63
CA VAL A 842 -7.10 12.61 -15.96
C VAL A 842 -7.18 14.03 -16.53
N LEU A 843 -7.62 14.99 -15.73
CA LEU A 843 -7.76 16.39 -16.16
C LEU A 843 -6.38 17.00 -16.53
N PHE A 844 -5.39 16.85 -15.67
CA PHE A 844 -4.02 17.32 -15.91
C PHE A 844 -3.41 16.66 -17.14
N SER A 845 -3.62 15.38 -17.36
CA SER A 845 -3.13 14.69 -18.57
C SER A 845 -3.74 15.27 -19.85
N LEU A 846 -5.05 15.50 -19.87
CA LEU A 846 -5.74 16.10 -21.02
C LEU A 846 -5.23 17.54 -21.29
N ILE A 847 -5.03 18.34 -20.24
CA ILE A 847 -4.51 19.70 -20.35
C ILE A 847 -3.05 19.69 -20.84
N ALA A 848 -2.19 18.88 -20.23
CA ALA A 848 -0.77 18.80 -20.57
C ALA A 848 -0.56 18.37 -22.02
N ILE A 849 -1.31 17.34 -22.46
CA ILE A 849 -1.28 16.89 -23.86
C ILE A 849 -1.84 17.97 -24.81
N GLY A 850 -2.96 18.61 -24.46
CA GLY A 850 -3.53 19.69 -25.25
C GLY A 850 -2.55 20.87 -25.43
N LEU A 851 -1.85 21.26 -24.37
CA LEU A 851 -0.80 22.27 -24.40
C LEU A 851 0.39 21.82 -25.27
N TYR A 852 0.85 20.57 -25.10
CA TYR A 852 1.93 20.01 -25.90
C TYR A 852 1.58 20.04 -27.40
N ILE A 853 0.40 19.58 -27.80
CA ILE A 853 -0.06 19.57 -29.19
C ILE A 853 -0.18 21.00 -29.74
N THR A 854 -0.69 21.93 -28.93
CA THR A 854 -0.78 23.35 -29.33
C THR A 854 0.62 23.93 -29.65
N PHE A 855 1.58 23.68 -28.77
CA PHE A 855 2.96 24.12 -28.94
C PHE A 855 3.63 23.44 -30.15
N ARG A 856 3.44 22.15 -30.30
CA ARG A 856 4.08 21.31 -31.34
C ARG A 856 3.58 21.63 -32.76
N PHE A 857 2.26 21.79 -32.92
CA PHE A 857 1.63 22.02 -34.20
C PHE A 857 1.37 23.52 -34.49
N LYS A 858 1.67 24.42 -33.56
CA LYS A 858 1.53 25.87 -33.66
C LYS A 858 0.12 26.37 -34.04
N ARG A 859 -0.90 25.54 -33.88
CA ARG A 859 -2.32 25.85 -34.15
C ARG A 859 -3.23 25.11 -33.16
N TRP A 860 -4.04 25.87 -32.43
CA TRP A 860 -4.96 25.34 -31.41
C TRP A 860 -6.03 24.39 -31.97
N GLN A 861 -6.36 24.45 -33.26
CA GLN A 861 -7.36 23.61 -33.92
C GLN A 861 -6.95 22.12 -33.86
N TRP A 862 -5.66 21.83 -33.98
CA TRP A 862 -5.14 20.47 -33.86
C TRP A 862 -5.29 19.94 -32.41
N ALA A 863 -4.96 20.79 -31.44
CA ALA A 863 -5.11 20.45 -30.05
C ALA A 863 -6.56 20.19 -29.66
N SER A 864 -7.48 21.04 -30.08
CA SER A 864 -8.91 20.89 -29.80
C SER A 864 -9.46 19.58 -30.37
N GLY A 865 -9.11 19.21 -31.62
CA GLY A 865 -9.52 17.93 -32.20
C GLY A 865 -8.96 16.73 -31.44
N ALA A 866 -7.68 16.76 -31.11
CA ALA A 866 -7.02 15.71 -30.33
C ALA A 866 -7.63 15.56 -28.94
N THR A 867 -7.71 16.66 -28.17
CA THR A 867 -8.22 16.61 -26.79
C THR A 867 -9.69 16.17 -26.72
N ALA A 868 -10.52 16.62 -27.69
CA ALA A 868 -11.92 16.15 -27.79
C ALA A 868 -12.04 14.64 -28.02
N ALA A 869 -11.20 14.07 -28.90
CA ALA A 869 -11.18 12.64 -29.15
C ALA A 869 -10.67 11.85 -27.94
N LEU A 870 -9.66 12.35 -27.21
CA LEU A 870 -9.15 11.74 -25.99
C LEU A 870 -10.20 11.75 -24.87
N ALA A 871 -10.86 12.89 -24.67
CA ALA A 871 -11.94 13.01 -23.69
C ALA A 871 -13.11 12.07 -24.01
N PHE A 872 -13.49 11.99 -25.30
CA PHE A 872 -14.49 11.01 -25.76
C PHE A 872 -14.10 9.58 -25.43
N ASN A 873 -12.84 9.20 -25.72
CA ASN A 873 -12.35 7.84 -25.45
C ASN A 873 -12.40 7.52 -23.95
N ALA A 874 -11.91 8.41 -23.08
CA ALA A 874 -11.96 8.23 -21.63
C ALA A 874 -13.40 8.08 -21.10
N LEU A 875 -14.30 8.98 -21.51
CA LEU A 875 -15.69 8.95 -21.07
C LEU A 875 -16.46 7.73 -21.60
N LEU A 876 -16.15 7.27 -22.80
CA LEU A 876 -16.78 6.07 -23.35
C LEU A 876 -16.33 4.80 -22.60
N ILE A 877 -15.07 4.69 -22.20
CA ILE A 877 -14.57 3.58 -21.37
C ILE A 877 -15.32 3.55 -20.03
N ILE A 878 -15.45 4.69 -19.37
CA ILE A 878 -16.23 4.83 -18.12
C ILE A 878 -17.68 4.39 -18.35
N GLY A 879 -18.29 4.83 -19.45
CA GLY A 879 -19.65 4.45 -19.82
C GLY A 879 -19.81 2.94 -20.08
N ILE A 880 -18.85 2.29 -20.74
CA ILE A 880 -18.86 0.85 -20.97
C ILE A 880 -18.75 0.09 -19.66
N PHE A 881 -17.90 0.52 -18.72
CA PHE A 881 -17.83 -0.07 -17.39
C PHE A 881 -19.17 0.07 -16.65
N SER A 882 -19.83 1.23 -16.71
CA SER A 882 -21.17 1.42 -16.15
C SER A 882 -22.23 0.54 -16.80
N MET A 883 -22.17 0.34 -18.11
CA MET A 883 -23.19 -0.46 -18.85
C MET A 883 -23.09 -1.97 -18.57
N PHE A 884 -21.86 -2.48 -18.47
CA PHE A 884 -21.59 -3.91 -18.52
C PHE A 884 -21.19 -4.54 -17.18
N TYR A 885 -20.99 -3.77 -16.10
CA TYR A 885 -20.69 -4.39 -14.82
C TYR A 885 -21.86 -5.30 -14.38
N GLY A 886 -21.52 -6.49 -13.86
CA GLY A 886 -22.48 -7.54 -13.49
C GLY A 886 -23.11 -8.30 -14.67
N LEU A 887 -22.82 -7.92 -15.93
CA LEU A 887 -23.29 -8.65 -17.12
C LEU A 887 -22.19 -9.54 -17.72
N LEU A 888 -20.92 -9.19 -17.54
CA LEU A 888 -19.80 -9.95 -18.03
C LEU A 888 -19.29 -10.95 -16.97
N PRO A 889 -18.70 -12.08 -17.40
CA PRO A 889 -18.23 -13.13 -16.49
C PRO A 889 -16.90 -12.77 -15.78
N PHE A 890 -16.55 -11.52 -15.70
CA PHE A 890 -15.37 -11.00 -14.98
C PHE A 890 -15.67 -9.64 -14.36
N ASN A 891 -14.89 -9.27 -13.35
CA ASN A 891 -15.13 -8.05 -12.57
C ASN A 891 -14.75 -6.79 -13.36
N LEU A 892 -15.71 -5.85 -13.50
CA LEU A 892 -15.53 -4.51 -14.06
C LEU A 892 -15.56 -3.47 -12.92
N GLU A 893 -14.58 -3.56 -12.03
CA GLU A 893 -14.43 -2.64 -10.92
C GLU A 893 -13.62 -1.41 -11.34
N VAL A 894 -14.09 -0.24 -10.96
CA VAL A 894 -13.37 1.02 -11.09
C VAL A 894 -12.49 1.16 -9.86
N ASN A 895 -11.21 0.81 -10.02
CA ASN A 895 -10.16 0.87 -9.02
C ASN A 895 -8.99 1.73 -9.52
N GLN A 896 -7.90 1.85 -8.77
CA GLN A 896 -6.73 2.60 -9.20
C GLN A 896 -6.11 2.08 -10.51
N ALA A 897 -6.12 0.76 -10.73
CA ALA A 897 -5.63 0.19 -11.97
C ALA A 897 -6.47 0.62 -13.18
N PHE A 898 -7.79 0.76 -13.02
CA PHE A 898 -8.66 1.30 -14.07
C PHE A 898 -8.30 2.74 -14.45
N ILE A 899 -7.98 3.59 -13.47
CA ILE A 899 -7.51 4.97 -13.74
C ILE A 899 -6.17 4.94 -14.49
N ALA A 900 -5.26 4.03 -14.11
CA ALA A 900 -4.02 3.81 -14.83
C ALA A 900 -4.27 3.40 -16.29
N ALA A 901 -5.28 2.55 -16.56
CA ALA A 901 -5.68 2.20 -17.92
C ALA A 901 -6.14 3.43 -18.72
N ILE A 902 -7.03 4.26 -18.16
CA ILE A 902 -7.51 5.49 -18.82
C ILE A 902 -6.33 6.41 -19.18
N LEU A 903 -5.44 6.67 -18.23
CA LEU A 903 -4.27 7.54 -18.46
C LEU A 903 -3.33 6.97 -19.53
N THR A 904 -3.10 5.67 -19.49
CA THR A 904 -2.27 4.97 -20.49
C THR A 904 -2.88 5.07 -21.88
N ILE A 905 -4.19 4.87 -21.99
CA ILE A 905 -4.92 4.98 -23.26
C ILE A 905 -4.89 6.42 -23.79
N ILE A 906 -5.05 7.42 -22.94
CA ILE A 906 -4.90 8.84 -23.33
C ILE A 906 -3.52 9.07 -23.95
N GLY A 907 -2.45 8.55 -23.32
CA GLY A 907 -1.09 8.65 -23.84
C GLY A 907 -0.84 7.86 -25.12
N TYR A 908 -1.47 6.70 -25.25
CA TYR A 908 -1.32 5.84 -26.45
C TYR A 908 -2.15 6.34 -27.63
N ALA A 909 -3.41 6.69 -27.43
CA ALA A 909 -4.32 7.11 -28.52
C ALA A 909 -3.85 8.39 -29.20
N ILE A 910 -3.15 9.27 -28.50
CA ILE A 910 -2.61 10.48 -29.08
C ILE A 910 -1.48 10.20 -30.08
N ASN A 911 -0.73 9.09 -29.91
CA ASN A 911 0.32 8.70 -30.85
C ASN A 911 -0.22 8.55 -32.29
N ASP A 912 -1.32 7.83 -32.46
CA ASP A 912 -2.00 7.69 -33.76
C ASP A 912 -2.45 9.04 -34.29
N THR A 913 -3.01 9.90 -33.44
CA THR A 913 -3.50 11.23 -33.81
C THR A 913 -2.37 12.15 -34.31
N VAL A 914 -1.24 12.16 -33.60
CA VAL A 914 -0.05 12.96 -33.95
C VAL A 914 0.49 12.53 -35.31
N VAL A 915 0.53 11.24 -35.59
CA VAL A 915 0.98 10.68 -36.86
C VAL A 915 0.10 11.12 -38.03
N VAL A 916 -1.22 11.05 -37.86
CA VAL A 916 -2.19 11.50 -38.88
C VAL A 916 -2.04 13.00 -39.11
N PHE A 917 -1.91 13.79 -38.03
CA PHE A 917 -1.77 15.25 -38.10
C PHE A 917 -0.44 15.66 -38.74
N ASP A 918 0.67 14.97 -38.43
CA ASP A 918 1.97 15.20 -39.07
C ASP A 918 1.91 14.93 -40.58
N ARG A 919 1.18 13.85 -40.96
CA ARG A 919 0.95 13.54 -42.37
C ARG A 919 0.10 14.56 -43.09
N ILE A 920 -0.96 15.06 -42.45
CA ILE A 920 -1.76 16.15 -43.02
C ILE A 920 -0.91 17.40 -43.19
N ARG A 921 -0.07 17.74 -42.21
CA ARG A 921 0.85 18.90 -42.30
C ARG A 921 1.86 18.73 -43.43
N GLU A 922 2.43 17.54 -43.61
CA GLU A 922 3.32 17.20 -44.73
C GLU A 922 2.61 17.43 -46.09
N TYR A 923 1.38 16.89 -46.22
CA TYR A 923 0.61 17.04 -47.47
C TYR A 923 0.17 18.47 -47.77
N LEU A 924 -0.15 19.26 -46.76
CA LEU A 924 -0.42 20.69 -46.92
C LEU A 924 0.81 21.45 -47.43
N GLY A 925 2.01 21.06 -47.00
CA GLY A 925 3.27 21.62 -47.51
C GLY A 925 3.61 21.17 -48.93
N LEU A 926 3.39 19.90 -49.26
CA LEU A 926 3.70 19.35 -50.59
C LEU A 926 2.69 19.77 -51.67
N TYR A 927 1.42 19.92 -51.29
CA TYR A 927 0.32 20.22 -52.21
C TYR A 927 -0.49 21.48 -51.81
N PRO A 928 0.10 22.65 -51.76
CA PRO A 928 -0.54 23.87 -51.23
C PRO A 928 -1.76 24.33 -52.02
N LYS A 929 -1.89 23.92 -53.27
CA LYS A 929 -3.05 24.28 -54.15
C LYS A 929 -4.19 23.27 -54.09
N ARG A 930 -4.02 22.14 -53.41
CA ARG A 930 -5.05 21.07 -53.33
C ARG A 930 -6.13 21.47 -52.32
N ASN A 931 -7.39 21.06 -52.61
CA ASN A 931 -8.49 21.30 -51.69
C ASN A 931 -8.21 20.62 -50.32
N LEU A 932 -8.46 21.38 -49.25
CA LEU A 932 -8.24 20.92 -47.88
C LEU A 932 -8.92 19.57 -47.57
N LYS A 933 -10.17 19.38 -48.04
CA LYS A 933 -10.91 18.13 -47.87
C LYS A 933 -10.17 16.95 -48.51
N GLU A 934 -9.72 17.12 -49.74
CA GLU A 934 -8.98 16.10 -50.50
C GLU A 934 -7.63 15.78 -49.85
N THR A 935 -6.91 16.84 -49.40
CA THR A 935 -5.62 16.69 -48.70
C THR A 935 -5.75 15.87 -47.44
N VAL A 936 -6.76 16.18 -46.61
CA VAL A 936 -7.00 15.47 -45.35
C VAL A 936 -7.42 14.01 -45.59
N ASN A 937 -8.35 13.74 -46.52
CA ASN A 937 -8.75 12.38 -46.85
C ASN A 937 -7.58 11.53 -47.40
N ASN A 938 -6.74 12.12 -48.27
CA ASN A 938 -5.57 11.43 -48.80
C ASN A 938 -4.54 11.14 -47.71
N ALA A 939 -4.34 12.05 -46.75
CA ALA A 939 -3.46 11.83 -45.62
C ALA A 939 -3.96 10.69 -44.72
N ILE A 940 -5.26 10.66 -44.36
CA ILE A 940 -5.85 9.57 -43.56
C ILE A 940 -5.69 8.23 -44.30
N ASN A 941 -6.09 8.15 -45.60
CA ASN A 941 -5.98 6.90 -46.37
C ASN A 941 -4.52 6.41 -46.43
N SER A 942 -3.54 7.30 -46.59
CA SER A 942 -2.12 6.94 -46.65
C SER A 942 -1.54 6.43 -45.31
N THR A 943 -2.13 6.80 -44.18
CA THR A 943 -1.72 6.35 -42.85
C THR A 943 -2.49 5.15 -42.33
N LEU A 944 -3.58 4.75 -43.01
CA LEU A 944 -4.52 3.74 -42.54
C LEU A 944 -3.86 2.37 -42.28
N SER A 945 -3.02 1.89 -43.23
CA SER A 945 -2.29 0.62 -43.09
C SER A 945 -1.40 0.63 -41.84
N ARG A 946 -0.72 1.74 -41.62
CA ARG A 946 0.16 1.91 -40.46
C ARG A 946 -0.64 1.93 -39.17
N THR A 947 -1.67 2.77 -39.06
CA THR A 947 -2.52 2.89 -37.86
C THR A 947 -3.16 1.56 -37.45
N ILE A 948 -3.66 0.77 -38.44
CA ILE A 948 -4.21 -0.55 -38.16
C ILE A 948 -3.14 -1.55 -37.72
N ASN A 949 -1.93 -1.50 -38.29
CA ASN A 949 -0.85 -2.40 -37.90
C ASN A 949 -0.33 -2.08 -36.49
N THR A 950 -0.16 -0.79 -36.13
CA THR A 950 0.28 -0.38 -34.80
C THR A 950 -0.74 -0.76 -33.71
N SER A 951 -2.00 -0.42 -33.93
CA SER A 951 -3.10 -0.82 -33.02
C SER A 951 -3.30 -2.34 -32.99
N GLY A 952 -3.08 -3.01 -34.11
CA GLY A 952 -3.18 -4.47 -34.23
C GLY A 952 -2.13 -5.21 -33.41
N THR A 953 -0.86 -4.79 -33.45
CA THR A 953 0.21 -5.38 -32.63
C THR A 953 -0.08 -5.22 -31.13
N THR A 954 -0.50 -4.04 -30.71
CA THR A 954 -0.87 -3.77 -29.30
C THR A 954 -2.12 -4.57 -28.90
N LEU A 955 -3.11 -4.67 -29.77
CA LEU A 955 -4.33 -5.44 -29.51
C LEU A 955 -4.02 -6.94 -29.33
N VAL A 956 -3.13 -7.51 -30.15
CA VAL A 956 -2.71 -8.92 -30.03
C VAL A 956 -2.03 -9.17 -28.66
N THR A 957 -1.18 -8.26 -28.20
CA THR A 957 -0.56 -8.38 -26.87
C THR A 957 -1.59 -8.29 -25.75
N LEU A 958 -2.51 -7.35 -25.83
CA LEU A 958 -3.56 -7.16 -24.83
C LEU A 958 -4.54 -8.36 -24.79
N LEU A 959 -4.91 -8.93 -25.94
CA LEU A 959 -5.74 -10.13 -26.01
C LEU A 959 -5.04 -11.33 -25.38
N ALA A 960 -3.73 -11.50 -25.59
CA ALA A 960 -2.98 -12.57 -24.93
C ALA A 960 -3.05 -12.45 -23.41
N ILE A 961 -2.86 -11.24 -22.86
CA ILE A 961 -2.99 -11.03 -21.41
C ILE A 961 -4.44 -11.21 -20.94
N PHE A 962 -5.41 -10.77 -21.69
CA PHE A 962 -6.83 -10.89 -21.35
C PHE A 962 -7.26 -12.35 -21.17
N PHE A 963 -6.81 -13.25 -22.05
CA PHE A 963 -7.18 -14.66 -22.01
C PHE A 963 -6.31 -15.50 -21.08
N PHE A 964 -5.03 -15.20 -20.96
CA PHE A 964 -4.05 -16.01 -20.21
C PHE A 964 -3.53 -15.33 -18.93
N GLY A 965 -3.80 -14.05 -18.74
CA GLY A 965 -3.51 -13.33 -17.51
C GLY A 965 -4.48 -13.68 -16.39
N GLY A 966 -4.10 -13.36 -15.17
CA GLY A 966 -4.93 -13.58 -13.99
C GLY A 966 -6.21 -12.74 -14.00
N GLU A 967 -7.20 -13.18 -13.24
CA GLU A 967 -8.50 -12.48 -13.09
C GLU A 967 -8.31 -11.05 -12.56
N THR A 968 -7.35 -10.86 -11.66
CA THR A 968 -7.04 -9.59 -11.00
C THR A 968 -6.77 -8.44 -11.98
N ILE A 969 -6.15 -8.74 -13.15
CA ILE A 969 -5.81 -7.70 -14.15
C ILE A 969 -6.77 -7.70 -15.35
N ARG A 970 -7.75 -8.62 -15.41
CA ARG A 970 -8.61 -8.77 -16.59
C ARG A 970 -9.45 -7.52 -16.85
N GLY A 971 -10.04 -6.91 -15.82
CA GLY A 971 -10.78 -5.64 -15.95
C GLY A 971 -9.91 -4.50 -16.47
N PHE A 972 -8.68 -4.36 -15.94
CA PHE A 972 -7.70 -3.40 -16.39
C PHE A 972 -7.34 -3.60 -17.88
N ILE A 973 -7.06 -4.83 -18.30
CA ILE A 973 -6.73 -5.14 -19.68
C ILE A 973 -7.93 -4.94 -20.61
N PHE A 974 -9.15 -5.22 -20.16
CA PHE A 974 -10.37 -4.95 -20.92
C PHE A 974 -10.54 -3.45 -21.20
N ALA A 975 -10.28 -2.59 -20.21
CA ALA A 975 -10.27 -1.14 -20.43
C ALA A 975 -9.24 -0.72 -21.48
N LEU A 976 -8.03 -1.31 -21.44
CA LEU A 976 -6.98 -1.05 -22.44
C LEU A 976 -7.41 -1.51 -23.85
N ILE A 977 -8.00 -2.70 -23.98
CA ILE A 977 -8.49 -3.22 -25.28
C ILE A 977 -9.52 -2.28 -25.89
N ILE A 978 -10.54 -1.90 -25.11
CA ILE A 978 -11.57 -0.95 -25.57
C ILE A 978 -10.92 0.37 -25.95
N GLY A 979 -10.04 0.88 -25.10
CA GLY A 979 -9.39 2.14 -25.33
C GLY A 979 -8.53 2.20 -26.59
N VAL A 980 -7.81 1.14 -26.91
CA VAL A 980 -7.04 1.03 -28.18
C VAL A 980 -7.97 1.02 -29.38
N VAL A 981 -9.03 0.20 -29.36
CA VAL A 981 -9.98 0.10 -30.48
C VAL A 981 -10.72 1.42 -30.69
N VAL A 982 -11.27 1.98 -29.62
CA VAL A 982 -12.00 3.25 -29.67
C VAL A 982 -11.07 4.43 -29.99
N GLY A 983 -9.87 4.48 -29.41
CA GLY A 983 -8.87 5.52 -29.64
C GLY A 983 -8.44 5.59 -31.10
N THR A 984 -8.18 4.43 -31.73
CA THR A 984 -7.87 4.37 -33.16
C THR A 984 -9.04 4.86 -34.02
N ALA A 985 -10.27 4.44 -33.70
CA ALA A 985 -11.46 4.93 -34.38
C ALA A 985 -11.66 6.44 -34.17
N ALA A 986 -11.49 6.92 -32.94
CA ALA A 986 -11.65 8.34 -32.60
C ALA A 986 -10.63 9.25 -33.31
N THR A 987 -9.40 8.78 -33.53
CA THR A 987 -8.39 9.51 -34.31
C THR A 987 -8.86 9.79 -35.73
N ILE A 988 -9.43 8.77 -36.39
CA ILE A 988 -9.87 8.86 -37.78
C ILE A 988 -11.20 9.60 -37.91
N PHE A 989 -12.18 9.31 -37.04
CA PHE A 989 -13.56 9.73 -37.18
C PHE A 989 -13.95 10.93 -36.31
N LEU A 990 -13.13 11.31 -35.30
CA LEU A 990 -13.40 12.45 -34.43
C LEU A 990 -12.28 13.51 -34.46
N ALA A 991 -11.05 13.15 -34.06
CA ALA A 991 -9.94 14.11 -33.91
C ALA A 991 -9.67 14.85 -35.24
N THR A 992 -9.51 14.11 -36.31
CA THR A 992 -9.18 14.66 -37.64
C THR A 992 -10.32 15.47 -38.25
N PRO A 993 -11.60 14.99 -38.24
CA PRO A 993 -12.73 15.80 -38.71
C PRO A 993 -13.01 17.06 -37.89
N ILE A 994 -12.87 17.01 -36.54
CA ILE A 994 -13.03 18.21 -35.70
C ILE A 994 -11.96 19.27 -36.04
N ALA A 995 -10.70 18.86 -36.17
CA ALA A 995 -9.61 19.73 -36.56
C ALA A 995 -9.86 20.35 -37.95
N TYR A 996 -10.35 19.55 -38.92
CA TYR A 996 -10.76 19.99 -40.26
C TYR A 996 -11.86 21.05 -40.20
N ASP A 997 -12.96 20.83 -39.48
CA ASP A 997 -14.08 21.76 -39.38
C ASP A 997 -13.67 23.10 -38.74
N LEU A 998 -12.81 23.05 -37.67
CA LEU A 998 -12.27 24.26 -37.04
C LEU A 998 -11.32 25.04 -37.96
N MET A 999 -10.53 24.36 -38.79
CA MET A 999 -9.67 24.99 -39.79
C MET A 999 -10.49 25.63 -40.89
N THR A 1000 -11.56 25.00 -41.36
CA THR A 1000 -12.46 25.46 -42.41
C THR A 1000 -13.25 26.70 -41.98
N LYS A 1001 -13.74 26.71 -40.71
CA LYS A 1001 -14.42 27.91 -40.14
C LYS A 1001 -13.50 29.13 -40.11
N ARG A 1002 -12.26 28.96 -39.68
CA ARG A 1002 -11.30 30.05 -39.62
C ARG A 1002 -10.97 30.60 -41.00
N ALA A 1003 -10.76 29.75 -42.01
CA ALA A 1003 -10.50 30.17 -43.37
C ALA A 1003 -11.66 31.02 -43.95
N LYS A 1004 -12.91 30.72 -43.60
CA LYS A 1004 -14.07 31.54 -43.97
C LYS A 1004 -14.05 32.90 -43.27
N THR A 1005 -13.78 32.93 -41.96
CA THR A 1005 -13.71 34.18 -41.18
C THR A 1005 -12.55 35.10 -41.62
N ASP A 1006 -11.40 34.52 -42.04
CA ASP A 1006 -10.25 35.24 -42.54
C ASP A 1006 -10.51 35.79 -44.00
N VAL A 1007 -11.46 35.24 -44.74
CA VAL A 1007 -11.90 35.72 -46.07
C VAL A 1007 -13.01 36.79 -45.93
N GLU A 1008 -13.81 36.73 -44.86
CA GLU A 1008 -14.88 37.69 -44.54
C GLU A 1008 -14.35 38.97 -43.85
N LYS A 1009 -13.11 38.96 -43.35
CA LYS A 1009 -12.38 40.13 -42.88
C LYS A 1009 -11.46 40.70 -43.96
#